data_c0f6889c05352dd2bb81ce19cab79f72
#
_entry.id   c0f6889c05352dd2bb81ce19cab79f72
#
_cell.length_a   1.000
_cell.length_b   1.000
_cell.length_c   1.000
_cell.angle_alpha   90.00
_cell.angle_beta   90.00
_cell.angle_gamma   90.00
#
_symmetry.space_group_name_H-M   'P 1'
#
loop_
_entity.id
_entity.type
_entity.pdbx_description
1 polymer ?
#
loop_
_entity_poly.entity_id
_entity_poly.type
_entity_poly.pdbx_seq_one_letter_code
_entity_poly.pdbx_strand_id
1 'polypeptide(L)'
;MGATAATVGTAAASTGDGTLTVEVLRDFFGTGLINTTMDVPQRGMKVQVTDPAGHKVTGTTDATGKVLVPPSTELTGGQYRVDVTIPAPYNKHLRAAPAATGKNHFDSFTTFVDVSDGKDDSVITGVWNPADYALPDSRYFVPIQNTADGKDTRALVAFGTDKRGTCPGDAACPTALNTQDQVGTTFALAYDKYQKRVFQGAFARRYTPYGPEGGDAIYTTPTDGGSAPTLFAKVPGATVTPHDATNMIKDAGFTNAPGKESIGGMALSEDGSTLYAVNLLTRRLVSFDATGATASAPKATVRIPDPGCANPGDWRPFGLQVHDNKLYVGGVCSAESTQQREDLKAVVYAYDGERFDTVLTQPLTAKRGSVFGSNDVEQATHWNPWNTSLATWDERKVGNVFIDPQPELASLAFTRDGSMVLGFRDRFMDVVSWGGLDPRPDNDAPENGMAGGDINMACATPTGEYEWEGTGNCPNHATPATGGGQDASVAEYFPGDFFGNGVHAETALGSVAYIPQQQWVVSTEFDPTVNVATSGTGYHNVTTGQGPGNAPAANAYQFVSREQSGFGKAGGLGDIAYEAANAPIQIGNRVWFDGDHNGIQDPEGRNEVPLPDATINLLDADGKQVATTTTDAAGEYYFGGVGAAYELKPGAKYTVQFDVCTADTSEVPTQPAATKLRFTLPRAGDNRAHDSNVTPPKTGRLCDGQAPVTAPDKPGEVDHTIDAGVYIHKAKPPTPTPTPTPSSSEPPSHEPPASEPPNHPGPQSGGGSGTGGGSGTGGESGTGGGSGSGGGGGSLANTGTSGLLKIISLSALLAGAGAAAAFVTRKRRAGQH
;
A
#
# COMPACT_ATOMS: atom_id res chain seq x y z
N MET A 1 -2.57 44.33 61.45
CA MET A 1 -2.14 43.10 60.85
C MET A 1 -2.85 43.01 59.54
N GLY A 2 -2.20 43.43 58.46
CA GLY A 2 -2.72 43.40 57.10
C GLY A 2 -2.32 42.11 56.43
N ALA A 3 -3.27 41.35 55.95
CA ALA A 3 -3.04 40.20 55.10
C ALA A 3 -2.96 40.68 53.64
N THR A 4 -1.80 40.64 53.04
CA THR A 4 -1.62 40.82 51.62
C THR A 4 -2.04 39.52 50.90
N ALA A 5 -3.19 39.62 50.19
CA ALA A 5 -3.58 38.59 49.22
C ALA A 5 -2.60 38.64 48.06
N ALA A 6 -1.88 37.56 47.79
CA ALA A 6 -1.16 37.36 46.56
C ALA A 6 -2.17 37.18 45.42
N THR A 7 -2.29 38.13 44.51
CA THR A 7 -2.98 37.95 43.22
C THR A 7 -2.19 36.97 42.41
N VAL A 8 -2.72 35.78 42.17
CA VAL A 8 -2.30 34.88 41.11
C VAL A 8 -2.58 35.64 39.80
N GLY A 9 -1.54 36.09 39.12
CA GLY A 9 -1.66 36.70 37.83
C GLY A 9 -2.19 35.61 36.85
N THR A 10 -3.38 35.86 36.31
CA THR A 10 -3.83 35.16 35.10
C THR A 10 -2.84 35.57 34.02
N ALA A 11 -2.09 34.61 33.51
CA ALA A 11 -1.30 34.83 32.29
C ALA A 11 -2.26 35.28 31.20
N ALA A 12 -2.06 36.51 30.70
CA ALA A 12 -2.79 37.00 29.54
C ALA A 12 -2.40 36.10 28.38
N ALA A 13 -3.40 35.62 27.61
CA ALA A 13 -3.14 34.94 26.34
C ALA A 13 -2.24 35.83 25.49
N SER A 14 -1.09 35.32 25.05
CA SER A 14 -0.19 36.07 24.19
C SER A 14 -0.85 36.18 22.82
N THR A 15 -1.23 37.38 22.43
CA THR A 15 -1.76 37.73 21.11
C THR A 15 -0.67 37.80 20.05
N GLY A 16 0.49 37.14 20.32
CA GLY A 16 1.70 37.23 19.54
C GLY A 16 2.23 35.88 19.02
N ASP A 17 1.52 34.78 19.22
CA ASP A 17 1.96 33.49 18.67
C ASP A 17 1.74 33.43 17.16
N GLY A 18 2.58 32.65 16.44
CA GLY A 18 2.45 32.43 15.01
C GLY A 18 1.40 31.34 14.67
N THR A 19 1.31 30.99 13.40
CA THR A 19 0.45 29.92 12.89
C THR A 19 1.20 28.60 12.87
N LEU A 20 0.58 27.52 13.37
CA LEU A 20 1.06 26.17 13.19
C LEU A 20 0.35 25.50 12.01
N THR A 21 1.12 24.95 11.06
CA THR A 21 0.60 24.09 9.98
C THR A 21 1.00 22.65 10.25
N VAL A 22 0.03 21.73 10.33
CA VAL A 22 0.29 20.30 10.39
C VAL A 22 -0.10 19.68 9.07
N GLU A 23 0.84 19.05 8.38
CA GLU A 23 0.65 18.38 7.09
C GLU A 23 0.92 16.89 7.23
N VAL A 24 0.03 16.06 6.67
CA VAL A 24 0.21 14.61 6.62
C VAL A 24 0.28 14.16 5.17
N LEU A 25 1.36 13.47 4.82
CA LEU A 25 1.60 12.94 3.49
C LEU A 25 1.56 11.39 3.51
N ARG A 26 1.15 10.79 2.39
CA ARG A 26 1.29 9.36 2.16
C ARG A 26 2.64 9.10 1.53
N ASP A 27 3.51 8.40 2.26
CA ASP A 27 4.82 7.91 1.81
C ASP A 27 4.65 6.56 1.09
N PHE A 28 5.29 6.39 -0.06
CA PHE A 28 5.29 5.13 -0.80
C PHE A 28 6.62 4.37 -0.71
N PHE A 29 7.67 5.02 -0.22
CA PHE A 29 9.02 4.43 -0.16
C PHE A 29 9.34 3.83 1.21
N GLY A 30 8.67 4.27 2.26
CA GLY A 30 8.95 3.85 3.63
C GLY A 30 10.35 4.27 4.11
N THR A 31 10.92 5.32 3.52
CA THR A 31 12.27 5.81 3.86
C THR A 31 12.27 6.83 4.99
N GLY A 32 11.11 7.36 5.34
CA GLY A 32 10.97 8.46 6.29
C GLY A 32 11.42 9.81 5.74
N LEU A 33 11.80 9.90 4.47
CA LEU A 33 12.21 11.13 3.81
C LEU A 33 11.07 11.69 2.97
N ILE A 34 10.85 13.00 3.05
CA ILE A 34 9.86 13.69 2.25
C ILE A 34 10.29 13.71 0.77
N ASN A 35 9.45 13.15 -0.09
CA ASN A 35 9.62 13.18 -1.54
C ASN A 35 8.51 13.99 -2.20
N THR A 36 8.75 15.29 -2.40
CA THR A 36 7.76 16.25 -2.91
C THR A 36 7.20 15.93 -4.30
N THR A 37 7.78 14.96 -5.03
CA THR A 37 7.31 14.55 -6.36
C THR A 37 6.49 13.25 -6.34
N MET A 38 6.57 12.49 -5.24
CA MET A 38 5.99 11.15 -5.15
C MET A 38 4.99 11.02 -4.00
N ASP A 39 5.25 11.70 -2.88
CA ASP A 39 4.33 11.68 -1.74
C ASP A 39 3.10 12.51 -2.06
N VAL A 40 1.96 12.05 -1.58
CA VAL A 40 0.68 12.72 -1.84
C VAL A 40 -0.01 13.15 -0.54
N PRO A 41 -0.81 14.22 -0.55
CA PRO A 41 -1.56 14.65 0.62
C PRO A 41 -2.46 13.56 1.19
N GLN A 42 -2.43 13.36 2.51
CA GLN A 42 -3.30 12.40 3.19
C GLN A 42 -4.37 13.11 4.01
N ARG A 43 -5.60 13.05 3.54
CA ARG A 43 -6.77 13.57 4.26
C ARG A 43 -7.25 12.65 5.38
N GLY A 44 -7.99 13.21 6.33
CA GLY A 44 -8.75 12.45 7.31
C GLY A 44 -7.98 12.07 8.57
N MET A 45 -6.70 12.44 8.69
CA MET A 45 -5.89 12.19 9.87
C MET A 45 -6.30 13.13 11.01
N LYS A 46 -6.31 12.63 12.25
CA LYS A 46 -6.62 13.42 13.44
C LYS A 46 -5.36 14.07 13.99
N VAL A 47 -5.45 15.35 14.28
CA VAL A 47 -4.39 16.16 14.86
C VAL A 47 -4.88 16.71 16.21
N GLN A 48 -4.08 16.57 17.25
CA GLN A 48 -4.28 17.19 18.55
C GLN A 48 -3.07 18.05 18.89
N VAL A 49 -3.28 19.31 19.23
CA VAL A 49 -2.25 20.22 19.71
C VAL A 49 -2.48 20.49 21.19
N THR A 50 -1.46 20.32 22.01
CA THR A 50 -1.53 20.46 23.47
C THR A 50 -0.52 21.49 23.94
N ASP A 51 -0.93 22.45 24.77
CA ASP A 51 -0.05 23.43 25.39
C ASP A 51 0.55 22.97 26.73
N PRO A 52 1.53 23.69 27.31
CA PRO A 52 2.14 23.33 28.60
C PRO A 52 1.15 23.31 29.77
N ALA A 53 0.00 23.96 29.68
CA ALA A 53 -1.05 23.94 30.71
C ALA A 53 -2.01 22.75 30.53
N GLY A 54 -1.90 22.00 29.44
CA GLY A 54 -2.74 20.87 29.10
C GLY A 54 -4.02 21.22 28.36
N HIS A 55 -4.18 22.45 27.86
CA HIS A 55 -5.28 22.80 26.96
C HIS A 55 -5.05 22.15 25.59
N LYS A 56 -6.16 21.85 24.89
CA LYS A 56 -6.10 21.05 23.66
C LYS A 56 -6.97 21.64 22.56
N VAL A 57 -6.40 21.73 21.38
CA VAL A 57 -7.12 21.97 20.11
C VAL A 57 -7.01 20.76 19.23
N THR A 58 -8.09 20.40 18.51
CA THR A 58 -8.11 19.23 17.62
C THR A 58 -8.56 19.63 16.23
N GLY A 59 -7.97 18.98 15.21
CA GLY A 59 -8.31 19.14 13.81
C GLY A 59 -8.36 17.81 13.05
N THR A 60 -8.71 17.89 11.78
CA THR A 60 -8.66 16.75 10.86
C THR A 60 -8.08 17.25 9.54
N THR A 61 -7.11 16.57 8.97
CA THR A 61 -6.48 16.97 7.71
C THR A 61 -7.52 17.00 6.58
N ASP A 62 -7.48 18.08 5.82
CA ASP A 62 -8.34 18.31 4.66
C ASP A 62 -7.85 17.55 3.39
N ALA A 63 -8.43 17.89 2.23
CA ALA A 63 -8.04 17.28 0.95
C ALA A 63 -6.59 17.61 0.52
N THR A 64 -5.99 18.65 1.10
CA THR A 64 -4.57 19.00 0.89
C THR A 64 -3.65 18.41 1.95
N GLY A 65 -4.16 17.49 2.79
CA GLY A 65 -3.42 16.87 3.86
C GLY A 65 -3.14 17.76 5.07
N LYS A 66 -3.78 18.94 5.19
CA LYS A 66 -3.39 19.99 6.16
C LYS A 66 -4.43 20.27 7.23
N VAL A 67 -3.91 20.66 8.40
CA VAL A 67 -4.65 21.34 9.47
C VAL A 67 -3.91 22.63 9.79
N LEU A 68 -4.62 23.75 9.76
CA LEU A 68 -4.11 25.04 10.22
C LEU A 68 -4.58 25.31 11.65
N VAL A 69 -3.65 25.63 12.54
CA VAL A 69 -3.92 26.07 13.91
C VAL A 69 -3.46 27.53 14.01
N PRO A 70 -4.36 28.49 13.80
CA PRO A 70 -4.02 29.91 13.90
C PRO A 70 -3.79 30.32 15.36
N PRO A 71 -3.15 31.46 15.62
CA PRO A 71 -3.06 32.03 16.95
C PRO A 71 -4.44 32.08 17.62
N SER A 72 -4.56 31.52 18.80
CA SER A 72 -5.83 31.39 19.49
C SER A 72 -5.70 31.69 21.00
N THR A 73 -6.83 31.97 21.65
CA THR A 73 -6.89 32.11 23.10
C THR A 73 -7.11 30.77 23.81
N GLU A 74 -7.26 29.69 23.05
CA GLU A 74 -7.49 28.32 23.57
C GLU A 74 -6.19 27.64 23.96
N LEU A 75 -5.06 28.01 23.32
CA LEU A 75 -3.71 27.54 23.64
C LEU A 75 -2.87 28.69 24.20
N THR A 76 -1.90 28.38 25.04
CA THR A 76 -1.05 29.37 25.70
C THR A 76 0.42 29.02 25.62
N GLY A 77 1.29 30.05 25.52
CA GLY A 77 2.75 29.91 25.63
C GLY A 77 3.51 29.69 24.35
N GLY A 78 2.85 29.34 23.23
CA GLY A 78 3.48 29.19 21.91
C GLY A 78 4.33 27.95 21.74
N GLN A 79 4.58 27.16 22.78
CA GLN A 79 5.30 25.90 22.72
C GLN A 79 4.31 24.74 22.88
N TYR A 80 4.18 23.91 21.86
CA TYR A 80 3.12 22.92 21.78
C TYR A 80 3.66 21.53 21.50
N ARG A 81 2.95 20.49 22.04
CA ARG A 81 3.06 19.13 21.56
C ARG A 81 1.97 18.87 20.53
N VAL A 82 2.36 18.28 19.39
CA VAL A 82 1.48 17.87 18.30
C VAL A 82 1.41 16.36 18.29
N ASP A 83 0.21 15.81 18.42
CA ASP A 83 -0.09 14.38 18.33
C ASP A 83 -0.94 14.10 17.09
N VAL A 84 -0.47 13.22 16.19
CA VAL A 84 -1.22 12.76 15.00
C VAL A 84 -1.75 11.35 15.25
N THR A 85 -2.93 11.05 14.74
CA THR A 85 -3.56 9.73 14.89
C THR A 85 -4.26 9.31 13.60
N ILE A 86 -4.12 8.04 13.22
CA ILE A 86 -4.81 7.42 12.08
C ILE A 86 -6.17 6.89 12.56
N PRO A 87 -7.30 7.53 12.24
CA PRO A 87 -8.61 7.08 12.69
C PRO A 87 -9.17 5.96 11.80
N ALA A 88 -10.23 5.29 12.28
CA ALA A 88 -11.03 4.45 11.40
C ALA A 88 -11.72 5.31 10.30
N PRO A 89 -11.85 4.81 9.06
CA PRO A 89 -11.49 3.48 8.60
C PRO A 89 -10.02 3.33 8.14
N TYR A 90 -9.24 4.41 8.09
CA TYR A 90 -7.88 4.45 7.55
C TYR A 90 -6.90 3.50 8.27
N ASN A 91 -7.07 3.30 9.58
CA ASN A 91 -6.24 2.40 10.38
C ASN A 91 -6.33 0.91 9.98
N LYS A 92 -7.22 0.56 9.06
CA LYS A 92 -7.29 -0.79 8.50
C LYS A 92 -6.12 -1.08 7.54
N HIS A 93 -5.66 -0.07 6.80
CA HIS A 93 -4.59 -0.21 5.80
C HIS A 93 -3.40 0.74 6.04
N LEU A 94 -3.63 1.95 6.57
CA LEU A 94 -2.54 2.88 6.85
C LEU A 94 -1.87 2.58 8.19
N ARG A 95 -0.56 2.83 8.20
CA ARG A 95 0.31 2.85 9.38
C ARG A 95 1.10 4.16 9.39
N ALA A 96 1.69 4.52 10.52
CA ALA A 96 2.70 5.56 10.52
C ALA A 96 3.86 5.12 9.60
N ALA A 97 4.35 6.03 8.78
CA ALA A 97 5.52 5.75 7.94
C ALA A 97 6.76 5.53 8.82
N PRO A 98 7.73 4.70 8.42
CA PRO A 98 9.06 4.74 8.98
C PRO A 98 9.63 6.14 8.89
N ALA A 99 10.63 6.42 9.66
CA ALA A 99 11.12 7.76 9.77
C ALA A 99 12.64 7.88 9.61
N ALA A 100 13.19 9.12 9.46
CA ALA A 100 14.60 9.43 9.22
C ALA A 100 15.15 10.56 10.11
N THR A 101 16.38 10.48 10.62
CA THR A 101 17.06 11.63 11.26
C THR A 101 17.67 12.54 10.20
N GLY A 102 17.85 13.80 10.51
CA GLY A 102 18.56 14.74 9.66
C GLY A 102 17.66 15.77 9.00
N LYS A 103 17.88 16.08 7.72
CA LYS A 103 17.11 17.11 7.02
C LYS A 103 16.12 16.48 6.06
N ASN A 104 14.97 17.15 5.85
CA ASN A 104 13.95 16.76 4.89
C ASN A 104 13.35 15.37 5.19
N HIS A 105 13.04 15.12 6.44
CA HIS A 105 12.40 13.91 6.94
C HIS A 105 10.97 14.21 7.41
N PHE A 106 10.19 13.17 7.62
CA PHE A 106 8.92 13.29 8.31
C PHE A 106 9.14 13.47 9.81
N ASP A 107 8.40 14.39 10.40
CA ASP A 107 8.33 14.54 11.85
C ASP A 107 7.60 13.33 12.46
N SER A 108 7.89 13.08 13.72
CA SER A 108 7.22 12.10 14.54
C SER A 108 5.71 12.41 14.68
N PHE A 109 4.88 11.39 14.89
CA PHE A 109 3.45 11.56 15.22
C PHE A 109 3.25 12.25 16.58
N THR A 110 4.24 12.20 17.46
CA THR A 110 4.35 13.04 18.62
C THR A 110 5.58 13.92 18.45
N THR A 111 5.38 15.21 18.18
CA THR A 111 6.47 16.17 17.96
C THR A 111 6.22 17.47 18.73
N PHE A 112 7.22 18.33 18.80
CA PHE A 112 7.22 19.56 19.57
C PHE A 112 7.55 20.74 18.66
N VAL A 113 6.81 21.83 18.81
CA VAL A 113 6.94 23.03 17.99
C VAL A 113 6.97 24.29 18.83
N ASP A 114 7.61 25.34 18.32
CA ASP A 114 7.69 26.65 18.94
C ASP A 114 7.19 27.73 17.98
N VAL A 115 5.95 28.16 18.18
CA VAL A 115 5.32 29.30 17.46
C VAL A 115 5.27 30.58 18.29
N SER A 116 6.03 30.63 19.39
CA SER A 116 6.13 31.82 20.25
C SER A 116 6.70 33.02 19.47
N ASP A 117 6.47 34.23 19.97
CA ASP A 117 6.97 35.48 19.39
C ASP A 117 6.58 35.73 17.93
N GLY A 118 5.44 35.19 17.50
CA GLY A 118 4.91 35.38 16.15
C GLY A 118 5.60 34.57 15.07
N LYS A 119 6.34 33.55 15.42
CA LYS A 119 6.93 32.62 14.45
C LYS A 119 5.87 31.67 13.92
N ASP A 120 5.79 31.51 12.62
CA ASP A 120 5.08 30.37 12.02
C ASP A 120 5.97 29.12 12.07
N ASP A 121 5.36 27.98 12.32
CA ASP A 121 6.05 26.68 12.31
C ASP A 121 5.20 25.61 11.63
N SER A 122 5.82 24.47 11.24
CA SER A 122 5.14 23.41 10.53
C SER A 122 5.64 22.04 10.97
N VAL A 123 4.69 21.11 11.05
CA VAL A 123 4.91 19.67 11.21
C VAL A 123 4.53 18.97 9.92
N ILE A 124 5.44 18.15 9.38
CA ILE A 124 5.15 17.32 8.19
C ILE A 124 5.41 15.87 8.57
N THR A 125 4.35 15.07 8.72
CA THR A 125 4.46 13.67 9.12
C THR A 125 3.97 12.73 8.02
N GLY A 126 4.42 11.46 8.05
CA GLY A 126 4.12 10.46 7.03
C GLY A 126 3.22 9.33 7.50
N VAL A 127 2.32 8.89 6.62
CA VAL A 127 1.61 7.61 6.71
C VAL A 127 1.92 6.76 5.49
N TRP A 128 1.83 5.45 5.59
CA TRP A 128 1.98 4.55 4.45
C TRP A 128 1.05 3.34 4.50
N ASN A 129 0.81 2.71 3.35
CA ASN A 129 0.22 1.38 3.28
C ASN A 129 1.34 0.35 3.04
N PRO A 130 1.65 -0.53 3.99
CA PRO A 130 2.68 -1.56 3.79
C PRO A 130 2.38 -2.55 2.66
N ALA A 131 1.14 -2.60 2.17
CA ALA A 131 0.77 -3.42 1.02
C ALA A 131 1.36 -2.90 -0.29
N ASP A 132 1.57 -1.58 -0.40
CA ASP A 132 2.12 -0.91 -1.59
C ASP A 132 3.64 -1.04 -1.73
N TYR A 133 4.32 -1.62 -0.73
CA TYR A 133 5.77 -1.67 -0.73
C TYR A 133 6.32 -2.68 -1.74
N ALA A 134 7.22 -2.22 -2.60
CA ALA A 134 7.94 -3.03 -3.57
C ALA A 134 9.44 -2.70 -3.54
N LEU A 135 10.28 -3.69 -3.86
CA LEU A 135 11.72 -3.50 -3.98
C LEU A 135 12.08 -2.93 -5.36
N PRO A 136 13.22 -2.20 -5.48
CA PRO A 136 13.67 -1.68 -6.77
C PRO A 136 13.93 -2.75 -7.84
N ASP A 137 14.25 -3.97 -7.42
CA ASP A 137 14.52 -5.14 -8.27
C ASP A 137 13.32 -6.11 -8.37
N SER A 138 12.12 -5.66 -8.00
CA SER A 138 10.86 -6.41 -8.16
C SER A 138 10.64 -6.87 -9.59
N ARG A 139 9.85 -7.93 -9.75
CA ARG A 139 9.50 -8.53 -11.04
C ARG A 139 8.03 -8.34 -11.37
N TYR A 140 7.72 -8.38 -12.66
CA TYR A 140 6.38 -8.64 -13.17
C TYR A 140 6.18 -10.12 -13.45
N PHE A 141 4.94 -10.59 -13.30
CA PHE A 141 4.46 -11.92 -13.66
C PHE A 141 3.38 -11.78 -14.73
N VAL A 142 3.50 -12.53 -15.83
CA VAL A 142 2.55 -12.47 -16.94
C VAL A 142 2.27 -13.87 -17.47
N PRO A 143 0.98 -14.30 -17.58
CA PRO A 143 0.61 -15.52 -18.25
C PRO A 143 0.79 -15.40 -19.75
N ILE A 144 1.37 -16.44 -20.36
CA ILE A 144 1.40 -16.61 -21.81
C ILE A 144 0.34 -17.64 -22.20
N GLN A 145 -0.54 -17.27 -23.11
CA GLN A 145 -1.57 -18.13 -23.65
C GLN A 145 -1.11 -18.64 -25.03
N ASN A 146 -1.19 -19.94 -25.24
CA ASN A 146 -0.72 -20.59 -26.46
C ASN A 146 -1.83 -21.40 -27.11
N THR A 147 -1.93 -21.40 -28.45
CA THR A 147 -2.79 -22.33 -29.17
C THR A 147 -2.31 -23.77 -28.97
N ALA A 148 -3.20 -24.74 -29.17
CA ALA A 148 -2.87 -26.17 -29.01
C ALA A 148 -1.74 -26.65 -29.92
N ASP A 149 -1.49 -25.97 -31.05
CA ASP A 149 -0.41 -26.20 -31.99
C ASP A 149 0.73 -25.16 -31.85
N GLY A 150 0.65 -24.29 -30.84
CA GLY A 150 1.62 -23.24 -30.59
C GLY A 150 3.01 -23.78 -30.25
N LYS A 151 4.04 -22.98 -30.53
CA LYS A 151 5.45 -23.35 -30.32
C LYS A 151 6.00 -22.90 -28.98
N ASP A 152 5.41 -21.91 -28.34
CA ASP A 152 5.78 -21.50 -26.99
C ASP A 152 5.14 -22.44 -25.98
N THR A 153 5.95 -22.97 -25.07
CA THR A 153 5.46 -23.87 -24.03
C THR A 153 5.33 -23.17 -22.68
N ARG A 154 5.79 -21.95 -22.56
CA ARG A 154 5.70 -21.16 -21.33
C ARG A 154 4.25 -20.77 -21.04
N ALA A 155 3.82 -20.88 -19.78
CA ALA A 155 2.47 -20.46 -19.38
C ALA A 155 2.48 -19.32 -18.34
N LEU A 156 3.56 -19.20 -17.53
CA LEU A 156 3.81 -18.05 -16.66
C LEU A 156 5.26 -17.64 -16.78
N VAL A 157 5.50 -16.36 -16.95
CA VAL A 157 6.86 -15.80 -17.00
C VAL A 157 7.06 -14.71 -15.97
N ALA A 158 8.33 -14.55 -15.52
CA ALA A 158 8.76 -13.48 -14.62
C ALA A 158 9.91 -12.69 -15.23
N PHE A 159 9.88 -11.35 -15.08
CA PHE A 159 10.95 -10.46 -15.57
C PHE A 159 11.04 -9.19 -14.71
N GLY A 160 12.24 -8.60 -14.62
CA GLY A 160 12.48 -7.39 -13.84
C GLY A 160 11.70 -6.18 -14.37
N THR A 161 11.27 -5.31 -13.49
CA THR A 161 10.52 -4.09 -13.82
C THR A 161 11.31 -3.08 -14.68
N ASP A 162 12.63 -3.26 -14.79
CA ASP A 162 13.55 -2.47 -15.59
C ASP A 162 13.63 -2.89 -17.07
N LYS A 163 13.04 -4.03 -17.45
CA LYS A 163 13.20 -4.61 -18.79
C LYS A 163 12.53 -3.76 -19.85
N ARG A 164 13.28 -3.46 -20.92
CA ARG A 164 12.85 -2.71 -22.11
C ARG A 164 13.47 -3.32 -23.36
N GLY A 165 12.87 -3.01 -24.53
CA GLY A 165 13.35 -3.49 -25.83
C GLY A 165 12.87 -4.89 -26.17
N THR A 166 13.64 -5.66 -26.93
CA THR A 166 13.27 -6.96 -27.48
C THR A 166 14.09 -8.09 -26.86
N CYS A 167 13.45 -9.20 -26.54
CA CYS A 167 14.07 -10.46 -26.11
C CYS A 167 13.96 -11.53 -27.21
N PRO A 168 15.04 -12.25 -27.56
CA PRO A 168 16.42 -11.92 -27.25
C PRO A 168 16.92 -10.74 -28.11
N GLY A 169 17.81 -9.96 -27.56
CA GLY A 169 18.42 -8.83 -28.29
C GLY A 169 18.78 -7.68 -27.35
N ASP A 170 17.85 -6.79 -27.08
CA ASP A 170 18.09 -5.60 -26.26
C ASP A 170 18.07 -5.95 -24.75
N ALA A 171 17.30 -6.96 -24.36
CA ALA A 171 17.15 -7.37 -22.98
C ALA A 171 17.21 -8.89 -22.80
N ALA A 172 17.51 -9.33 -21.58
CA ALA A 172 17.41 -10.75 -21.20
C ALA A 172 15.95 -11.22 -21.26
N CYS A 173 15.74 -12.44 -21.76
CA CYS A 173 14.40 -13.02 -21.83
C CYS A 173 13.84 -13.36 -20.45
N PRO A 174 12.50 -13.34 -20.28
CA PRO A 174 11.87 -13.65 -19.01
C PRO A 174 12.10 -15.11 -18.61
N THR A 175 12.16 -15.35 -17.31
CA THR A 175 12.22 -16.69 -16.74
C THR A 175 10.85 -17.34 -16.82
N ALA A 176 10.75 -18.55 -17.39
CA ALA A 176 9.54 -19.35 -17.30
C ALA A 176 9.42 -19.94 -15.89
N LEU A 177 8.27 -19.78 -15.26
CA LEU A 177 7.96 -20.36 -13.95
C LEU A 177 7.17 -21.67 -14.08
N ASN A 178 6.38 -21.83 -15.13
CA ASN A 178 5.66 -23.05 -15.46
C ASN A 178 5.34 -23.12 -16.96
N THR A 179 4.70 -24.20 -17.37
CA THR A 179 4.42 -24.54 -18.78
C THR A 179 2.95 -24.82 -19.03
N GLN A 180 2.55 -24.76 -20.31
CA GLN A 180 1.17 -24.96 -20.76
C GLN A 180 0.60 -26.34 -20.38
N ASP A 181 1.40 -27.40 -20.41
CA ASP A 181 0.98 -28.75 -20.02
C ASP A 181 0.70 -28.86 -18.51
N GLN A 182 1.29 -28.00 -17.68
CA GLN A 182 1.12 -28.00 -16.24
C GLN A 182 -0.12 -27.25 -15.76
N VAL A 183 -0.48 -26.11 -16.38
CA VAL A 183 -1.56 -25.24 -15.90
C VAL A 183 -2.60 -24.90 -16.97
N GLY A 184 -2.34 -25.19 -18.24
CA GLY A 184 -3.20 -24.80 -19.37
C GLY A 184 -3.23 -23.30 -19.59
N THR A 185 -4.34 -22.84 -20.17
CA THR A 185 -4.57 -21.42 -20.38
C THR A 185 -5.06 -20.76 -19.13
N THR A 186 -4.34 -19.72 -18.69
CA THR A 186 -4.67 -18.88 -17.53
C THR A 186 -4.75 -17.41 -17.93
N PHE A 187 -5.56 -16.63 -17.20
CA PHE A 187 -5.64 -15.18 -17.33
C PHE A 187 -5.29 -14.52 -16.00
N ALA A 188 -6.18 -14.62 -15.01
CA ALA A 188 -6.09 -13.88 -13.76
C ALA A 188 -4.90 -14.30 -12.91
N LEU A 189 -4.29 -13.31 -12.28
CA LEU A 189 -3.20 -13.47 -11.34
C LEU A 189 -3.50 -12.83 -9.99
N ALA A 190 -2.90 -13.37 -8.92
CA ALA A 190 -2.71 -12.68 -7.66
C ALA A 190 -1.37 -13.12 -7.05
N TYR A 191 -0.57 -12.16 -6.60
CA TYR A 191 0.73 -12.46 -5.98
C TYR A 191 0.64 -12.47 -4.46
N ASP A 192 1.12 -13.54 -3.84
CA ASP A 192 1.23 -13.71 -2.39
C ASP A 192 2.68 -13.47 -1.95
N LYS A 193 2.94 -12.28 -1.45
CA LYS A 193 4.27 -11.86 -0.96
C LYS A 193 4.70 -12.59 0.32
N TYR A 194 3.75 -13.12 1.10
CA TYR A 194 4.03 -13.81 2.35
C TYR A 194 4.54 -15.24 2.12
N GLN A 195 3.99 -15.92 1.10
CA GLN A 195 4.37 -17.29 0.73
C GLN A 195 5.17 -17.37 -0.57
N LYS A 196 5.46 -16.22 -1.21
CA LYS A 196 6.24 -16.09 -2.45
C LYS A 196 5.74 -17.01 -3.57
N ARG A 197 4.43 -16.89 -3.87
CA ARG A 197 3.73 -17.67 -4.90
C ARG A 197 2.77 -16.81 -5.71
N VAL A 198 2.49 -17.25 -6.92
CA VAL A 198 1.49 -16.63 -7.81
C VAL A 198 0.30 -17.57 -7.92
N PHE A 199 -0.90 -17.05 -7.67
CA PHE A 199 -2.15 -17.73 -8.02
C PHE A 199 -2.46 -17.47 -9.49
N GLN A 200 -2.87 -18.52 -10.23
CA GLN A 200 -3.24 -18.49 -11.64
C GLN A 200 -4.62 -19.10 -11.83
N GLY A 201 -5.58 -18.33 -12.35
CA GLY A 201 -6.93 -18.80 -12.66
C GLY A 201 -7.04 -19.34 -14.08
N ALA A 202 -7.66 -20.52 -14.26
CA ALA A 202 -7.99 -21.05 -15.57
C ALA A 202 -8.87 -20.05 -16.34
N PHE A 203 -8.71 -19.99 -17.67
CA PHE A 203 -9.40 -19.03 -18.51
C PHE A 203 -9.99 -19.70 -19.77
N ALA A 204 -11.25 -19.33 -20.06
CA ALA A 204 -11.97 -19.84 -21.24
C ALA A 204 -11.56 -19.05 -22.50
N ARG A 205 -10.73 -19.65 -23.33
CA ARG A 205 -10.31 -19.10 -24.62
C ARG A 205 -10.37 -20.18 -25.69
N ARG A 206 -10.91 -19.88 -26.85
CA ARG A 206 -10.99 -20.82 -27.98
C ARG A 206 -9.57 -21.14 -28.50
N TYR A 207 -9.37 -22.33 -29.07
CA TYR A 207 -8.12 -22.85 -29.65
C TYR A 207 -7.02 -23.25 -28.64
N THR A 208 -7.29 -23.23 -27.36
CA THR A 208 -6.29 -23.53 -26.34
C THR A 208 -6.89 -24.37 -25.21
N PRO A 209 -6.21 -25.43 -24.73
CA PRO A 209 -6.79 -26.32 -23.72
C PRO A 209 -6.75 -25.72 -22.31
N TYR A 210 -7.69 -26.13 -21.49
CA TYR A 210 -7.53 -26.03 -20.03
C TYR A 210 -6.37 -26.91 -19.55
N GLY A 211 -5.86 -26.59 -18.38
CA GLY A 211 -4.89 -27.43 -17.68
C GLY A 211 -5.47 -28.76 -17.20
N PRO A 212 -4.64 -29.65 -16.62
CA PRO A 212 -5.05 -30.98 -16.16
C PRO A 212 -6.23 -30.97 -15.19
N GLU A 213 -6.39 -29.88 -14.43
CA GLU A 213 -7.42 -29.72 -13.42
C GLU A 213 -8.71 -29.08 -13.95
N GLY A 214 -8.76 -28.66 -15.25
CA GLY A 214 -9.96 -28.14 -15.91
C GLY A 214 -10.15 -26.62 -15.78
N GLY A 215 -11.24 -26.12 -16.35
CA GLY A 215 -11.54 -24.70 -16.49
C GLY A 215 -12.03 -24.00 -15.21
N ASP A 216 -12.19 -24.72 -14.13
CA ASP A 216 -12.55 -24.22 -12.79
C ASP A 216 -11.36 -24.14 -11.82
N ALA A 217 -10.14 -24.46 -12.28
CA ALA A 217 -8.96 -24.60 -11.46
C ALA A 217 -8.27 -23.25 -11.16
N ILE A 218 -7.85 -23.08 -9.91
CA ILE A 218 -6.86 -22.09 -9.49
C ILE A 218 -5.58 -22.85 -9.12
N TYR A 219 -4.47 -22.54 -9.79
CA TYR A 219 -3.16 -23.08 -9.49
C TYR A 219 -2.34 -22.12 -8.63
N THR A 220 -1.36 -22.65 -7.89
CA THR A 220 -0.28 -21.86 -7.29
C THR A 220 1.05 -22.23 -7.92
N THR A 221 1.85 -21.23 -8.25
CA THR A 221 3.20 -21.39 -8.79
C THR A 221 4.18 -20.66 -7.87
N PRO A 222 5.13 -21.37 -7.25
CA PRO A 222 6.23 -20.75 -6.49
C PRO A 222 7.08 -19.83 -7.39
N THR A 223 7.58 -18.73 -6.82
CA THR A 223 8.36 -17.74 -7.60
C THR A 223 9.86 -18.03 -7.63
N ASP A 224 10.30 -19.16 -7.07
CA ASP A 224 11.69 -19.63 -7.06
C ASP A 224 12.18 -20.17 -8.42
N GLY A 225 11.27 -20.43 -9.36
CA GLY A 225 11.56 -20.96 -10.70
C GLY A 225 12.00 -22.43 -10.74
N GLY A 226 11.96 -23.15 -9.61
CA GLY A 226 12.39 -24.54 -9.50
C GLY A 226 11.29 -25.52 -9.10
N SER A 227 10.23 -25.03 -8.50
CA SER A 227 9.13 -25.85 -7.98
C SER A 227 7.95 -25.89 -8.96
N ALA A 228 7.34 -27.08 -9.11
CA ALA A 228 6.19 -27.26 -9.98
C ALA A 228 4.93 -26.56 -9.43
N PRO A 229 4.02 -26.08 -10.31
CA PRO A 229 2.73 -25.59 -9.90
C PRO A 229 1.87 -26.68 -9.26
N THR A 230 0.95 -26.28 -8.37
CA THR A 230 0.02 -27.20 -7.71
C THR A 230 -1.40 -26.65 -7.76
N LEU A 231 -2.41 -27.53 -7.72
CA LEU A 231 -3.78 -27.11 -7.58
C LEU A 231 -3.97 -26.47 -6.19
N PHE A 232 -4.46 -25.24 -6.18
CA PHE A 232 -4.86 -24.54 -4.95
C PHE A 232 -6.32 -24.79 -4.60
N ALA A 233 -7.23 -24.51 -5.55
CA ALA A 233 -8.68 -24.65 -5.34
C ALA A 233 -9.44 -24.87 -6.66
N LYS A 234 -10.70 -25.25 -6.54
CA LYS A 234 -11.68 -25.28 -7.63
C LYS A 234 -12.75 -24.21 -7.38
N VAL A 235 -13.12 -23.44 -8.41
CA VAL A 235 -14.24 -22.49 -8.39
C VAL A 235 -15.52 -23.24 -8.79
N PRO A 236 -16.45 -23.53 -7.87
CA PRO A 236 -17.57 -24.42 -8.16
C PRO A 236 -18.48 -23.91 -9.28
N GLY A 237 -18.72 -24.75 -10.29
CA GLY A 237 -19.62 -24.47 -11.39
C GLY A 237 -19.17 -23.31 -12.28
N ALA A 238 -17.87 -23.15 -12.50
CA ALA A 238 -17.34 -22.07 -13.32
C ALA A 238 -17.37 -22.38 -14.82
N THR A 239 -17.46 -23.65 -15.23
CA THR A 239 -17.46 -24.05 -16.64
C THR A 239 -18.45 -25.17 -16.93
N VAL A 240 -18.99 -25.18 -18.13
CA VAL A 240 -19.92 -26.22 -18.63
C VAL A 240 -19.64 -26.66 -20.07
N THR A 241 -18.94 -25.79 -20.84
CA THR A 241 -18.63 -26.07 -22.25
C THR A 241 -17.29 -26.78 -22.36
N PRO A 242 -17.20 -28.00 -22.91
CA PRO A 242 -15.95 -28.68 -23.17
C PRO A 242 -15.30 -28.15 -24.43
N HIS A 243 -13.97 -28.14 -24.48
CA HIS A 243 -13.20 -27.99 -25.70
C HIS A 243 -13.33 -29.22 -26.59
N ASP A 244 -13.23 -29.05 -27.93
CA ASP A 244 -13.07 -30.15 -28.86
C ASP A 244 -11.62 -30.67 -28.87
N ALA A 245 -11.31 -31.62 -27.99
CA ALA A 245 -9.99 -32.22 -27.88
C ALA A 245 -9.55 -32.95 -29.18
N THR A 246 -10.44 -33.24 -30.10
CA THR A 246 -10.13 -33.93 -31.38
C THR A 246 -9.80 -32.94 -32.51
N ASN A 247 -10.28 -31.70 -32.39
CA ASN A 247 -10.02 -30.61 -33.34
C ASN A 247 -9.90 -29.25 -32.64
N MET A 248 -8.94 -29.13 -31.74
CA MET A 248 -8.72 -27.94 -30.93
C MET A 248 -8.43 -26.69 -31.77
N ILE A 249 -7.81 -26.85 -32.94
CA ILE A 249 -7.50 -25.70 -33.83
C ILE A 249 -8.76 -25.12 -34.50
N LYS A 250 -9.92 -25.80 -34.41
CA LYS A 250 -11.21 -25.33 -34.86
C LYS A 250 -12.13 -25.00 -33.70
N ASP A 251 -12.21 -25.88 -32.73
CA ASP A 251 -12.93 -25.77 -31.46
C ASP A 251 -14.32 -25.13 -31.61
N ALA A 252 -15.08 -25.67 -32.55
CA ALA A 252 -16.29 -25.05 -33.08
C ALA A 252 -17.39 -24.83 -32.02
N GLY A 253 -17.46 -25.73 -31.02
CA GLY A 253 -18.44 -25.65 -29.94
C GLY A 253 -18.14 -24.58 -28.88
N PHE A 254 -16.94 -24.00 -28.89
CA PHE A 254 -16.44 -23.14 -27.79
C PHE A 254 -16.64 -21.64 -28.04
N THR A 255 -17.26 -21.24 -29.16
CA THR A 255 -17.41 -19.82 -29.56
C THR A 255 -18.19 -18.97 -28.56
N ASN A 256 -19.05 -19.56 -27.73
CA ASN A 256 -19.87 -18.84 -26.74
C ASN A 256 -19.25 -18.76 -25.33
N ALA A 257 -18.25 -19.57 -25.00
CA ALA A 257 -17.69 -19.68 -23.66
C ALA A 257 -16.79 -18.50 -23.25
N PRO A 258 -15.93 -17.91 -24.11
CA PRO A 258 -15.05 -16.82 -23.73
C PRO A 258 -15.81 -15.63 -23.14
N GLY A 259 -15.31 -15.09 -22.03
CA GLY A 259 -15.92 -14.01 -21.26
C GLY A 259 -17.16 -14.41 -20.41
N LYS A 260 -17.67 -15.65 -20.55
CA LYS A 260 -18.90 -16.12 -19.89
C LYS A 260 -18.69 -17.33 -18.99
N GLU A 261 -17.61 -18.05 -19.13
CA GLU A 261 -17.27 -19.24 -18.36
C GLU A 261 -15.86 -19.15 -17.79
N SER A 262 -15.54 -20.03 -16.87
CA SER A 262 -14.26 -20.11 -16.18
C SER A 262 -14.06 -18.98 -15.15
N ILE A 263 -12.84 -18.54 -14.94
CA ILE A 263 -12.45 -17.59 -13.89
C ILE A 263 -12.13 -16.25 -14.53
N GLY A 264 -12.77 -15.19 -14.06
CA GLY A 264 -12.40 -13.81 -14.37
C GLY A 264 -11.20 -13.33 -13.55
N GLY A 265 -11.21 -12.08 -13.14
CA GLY A 265 -10.16 -11.49 -12.30
C GLY A 265 -10.00 -12.21 -10.95
N MET A 266 -8.81 -12.14 -10.39
CA MET A 266 -8.49 -12.56 -9.03
C MET A 266 -7.77 -11.44 -8.28
N ALA A 267 -7.94 -11.38 -6.96
CA ALA A 267 -7.20 -10.47 -6.09
C ALA A 267 -6.98 -11.10 -4.72
N LEU A 268 -5.84 -10.82 -4.09
CA LEU A 268 -5.51 -11.24 -2.73
C LEU A 268 -5.73 -10.08 -1.78
N SER A 269 -6.29 -10.35 -0.58
CA SER A 269 -6.37 -9.34 0.47
C SER A 269 -4.98 -8.86 0.88
N GLU A 270 -4.86 -7.61 1.33
CA GLU A 270 -3.56 -7.00 1.68
C GLU A 270 -2.79 -7.77 2.76
N ASP A 271 -3.52 -8.45 3.65
CA ASP A 271 -2.95 -9.33 4.68
C ASP A 271 -2.61 -10.75 4.19
N GLY A 272 -2.87 -11.06 2.91
CA GLY A 272 -2.61 -12.36 2.31
C GLY A 272 -3.57 -13.49 2.74
N SER A 273 -4.60 -13.20 3.53
CA SER A 273 -5.46 -14.24 4.14
C SER A 273 -6.60 -14.73 3.26
N THR A 274 -7.04 -13.91 2.28
CA THR A 274 -8.22 -14.21 1.49
C THR A 274 -7.96 -13.98 0.00
N LEU A 275 -8.11 -15.02 -0.80
CA LEU A 275 -8.10 -14.94 -2.26
C LEU A 275 -9.54 -14.78 -2.77
N TYR A 276 -9.77 -13.76 -3.59
CA TYR A 276 -11.03 -13.51 -4.30
C TYR A 276 -10.91 -13.92 -5.76
N ALA A 277 -11.99 -14.44 -6.33
CA ALA A 277 -12.09 -14.80 -7.75
C ALA A 277 -13.50 -14.54 -8.28
N VAL A 278 -13.65 -14.11 -9.52
CA VAL A 278 -14.96 -14.01 -10.20
C VAL A 278 -15.25 -15.32 -10.92
N ASN A 279 -16.37 -15.95 -10.56
CA ASN A 279 -16.97 -17.02 -11.37
C ASN A 279 -17.80 -16.38 -12.48
N LEU A 280 -17.32 -16.42 -13.74
CA LEU A 280 -17.94 -15.75 -14.87
C LEU A 280 -19.32 -16.35 -15.21
N LEU A 281 -19.47 -17.67 -15.11
CA LEU A 281 -20.72 -18.35 -15.47
C LEU A 281 -21.87 -17.99 -14.52
N THR A 282 -21.60 -17.97 -13.22
CA THR A 282 -22.61 -17.68 -12.20
C THR A 282 -22.65 -16.20 -11.79
N ARG A 283 -21.70 -15.39 -12.25
CA ARG A 283 -21.55 -13.95 -11.92
C ARG A 283 -21.49 -13.73 -10.41
N ARG A 284 -20.64 -14.53 -9.75
CA ARG A 284 -20.46 -14.51 -8.32
C ARG A 284 -19.01 -14.23 -7.95
N LEU A 285 -18.83 -13.48 -6.90
CA LEU A 285 -17.57 -13.35 -6.19
C LEU A 285 -17.41 -14.58 -5.28
N VAL A 286 -16.32 -15.31 -5.46
CA VAL A 286 -15.97 -16.48 -4.66
C VAL A 286 -14.69 -16.15 -3.88
N SER A 287 -14.64 -16.46 -2.59
CA SER A 287 -13.46 -16.25 -1.78
C SER A 287 -12.96 -17.54 -1.14
N PHE A 288 -11.65 -17.64 -0.96
CA PHE A 288 -10.96 -18.78 -0.38
C PHE A 288 -10.02 -18.34 0.76
N ASP A 289 -9.80 -19.23 1.72
CA ASP A 289 -8.71 -19.05 2.68
C ASP A 289 -7.36 -19.30 1.97
N ALA A 290 -6.54 -18.25 1.89
CA ALA A 290 -5.25 -18.28 1.21
C ALA A 290 -4.07 -18.54 2.14
N THR A 291 -4.30 -18.78 3.44
CA THR A 291 -3.21 -19.01 4.41
C THR A 291 -2.54 -20.37 4.26
N GLY A 292 -3.24 -21.35 3.68
CA GLY A 292 -2.75 -22.71 3.42
C GLY A 292 -2.15 -22.90 2.03
N ALA A 293 -1.57 -24.07 1.79
CA ALA A 293 -1.11 -24.48 0.47
C ALA A 293 -2.27 -24.78 -0.49
N THR A 294 -3.42 -25.18 0.01
CA THR A 294 -4.63 -25.51 -0.74
C THR A 294 -5.88 -25.04 0.03
N ALA A 295 -6.98 -24.80 -0.71
CA ALA A 295 -8.28 -24.54 -0.12
C ALA A 295 -9.30 -25.58 -0.65
N SER A 296 -9.89 -26.37 0.23
CA SER A 296 -10.80 -27.46 -0.14
C SER A 296 -12.21 -27.01 -0.53
N ALA A 297 -12.61 -25.80 -0.12
CA ALA A 297 -13.91 -25.19 -0.39
C ALA A 297 -13.84 -23.67 -0.33
N PRO A 298 -14.78 -22.96 -0.97
CA PRO A 298 -14.92 -21.52 -0.80
C PRO A 298 -15.24 -21.14 0.65
N LYS A 299 -14.63 -20.05 1.11
CA LYS A 299 -14.95 -19.37 2.38
C LYS A 299 -16.31 -18.66 2.28
N ALA A 300 -16.56 -18.02 1.13
CA ALA A 300 -17.85 -17.40 0.81
C ALA A 300 -18.11 -17.40 -0.70
N THR A 301 -19.39 -17.26 -1.08
CA THR A 301 -19.82 -17.07 -2.46
C THR A 301 -20.95 -16.05 -2.49
N VAL A 302 -20.70 -14.87 -3.03
CA VAL A 302 -21.60 -13.71 -3.00
C VAL A 302 -22.03 -13.38 -4.42
N ARG A 303 -23.31 -13.05 -4.65
CA ARG A 303 -23.77 -12.57 -5.95
C ARG A 303 -23.28 -11.14 -6.17
N ILE A 304 -22.62 -10.88 -7.30
CA ILE A 304 -22.30 -9.52 -7.74
C ILE A 304 -23.58 -8.92 -8.32
N PRO A 305 -24.10 -7.79 -7.80
CA PRO A 305 -25.37 -7.23 -8.25
C PRO A 305 -25.32 -6.76 -9.70
N ASP A 306 -26.44 -6.84 -10.40
CA ASP A 306 -26.63 -6.20 -11.70
C ASP A 306 -26.70 -4.68 -11.52
N PRO A 307 -25.89 -3.89 -12.24
CA PRO A 307 -25.87 -2.44 -12.14
C PRO A 307 -27.01 -1.75 -12.92
N GLY A 308 -28.08 -2.46 -13.25
CA GLY A 308 -29.14 -1.98 -14.11
C GLY A 308 -28.76 -1.99 -15.59
N CYS A 309 -28.23 -3.10 -16.10
CA CYS A 309 -28.12 -3.32 -17.53
C CYS A 309 -29.51 -3.35 -18.19
N ALA A 310 -29.62 -2.98 -19.47
CA ALA A 310 -30.90 -3.05 -20.20
C ALA A 310 -31.53 -4.45 -20.15
N ASN A 311 -30.69 -5.48 -20.18
CA ASN A 311 -31.04 -6.83 -19.79
C ASN A 311 -30.12 -7.29 -18.65
N PRO A 312 -30.66 -7.75 -17.51
CA PRO A 312 -29.83 -8.25 -16.40
C PRO A 312 -28.93 -9.44 -16.79
N GLY A 313 -29.29 -10.17 -17.88
CA GLY A 313 -28.47 -11.22 -18.45
C GLY A 313 -27.16 -10.72 -19.07
N ASP A 314 -27.05 -9.44 -19.41
CA ASP A 314 -25.90 -8.82 -20.08
C ASP A 314 -24.85 -8.28 -19.12
N TRP A 315 -25.05 -8.36 -17.80
CA TRP A 315 -24.01 -8.03 -16.81
C TRP A 315 -22.85 -9.02 -16.86
N ARG A 316 -21.64 -8.52 -17.07
CA ARG A 316 -20.41 -9.30 -17.19
C ARG A 316 -19.36 -8.75 -16.20
N PRO A 317 -19.41 -9.13 -14.89
CA PRO A 317 -18.34 -8.80 -13.95
C PRO A 317 -17.10 -9.61 -14.30
N PHE A 318 -15.92 -8.97 -14.21
CA PHE A 318 -14.67 -9.64 -14.55
C PHE A 318 -13.51 -9.18 -13.66
N GLY A 319 -12.99 -7.93 -13.81
CA GLY A 319 -11.80 -7.42 -13.15
C GLY A 319 -11.91 -7.33 -11.64
N LEU A 320 -10.85 -7.68 -10.94
CA LEU A 320 -10.72 -7.52 -9.48
C LEU A 320 -9.42 -6.80 -9.12
N GLN A 321 -9.50 -5.93 -8.10
CA GLN A 321 -8.33 -5.34 -7.44
C GLN A 321 -8.63 -5.05 -5.98
N VAL A 322 -7.67 -5.34 -5.09
CA VAL A 322 -7.71 -4.87 -3.70
C VAL A 322 -6.88 -3.60 -3.61
N HIS A 323 -7.46 -2.54 -3.06
CA HIS A 323 -6.77 -1.27 -2.80
C HIS A 323 -7.33 -0.63 -1.53
N ASP A 324 -6.45 -0.19 -0.64
CA ASP A 324 -6.80 0.44 0.65
C ASP A 324 -7.84 -0.39 1.44
N ASN A 325 -7.58 -1.70 1.54
CA ASN A 325 -8.41 -2.69 2.22
C ASN A 325 -9.86 -2.79 1.73
N LYS A 326 -10.11 -2.41 0.48
CA LYS A 326 -11.38 -2.63 -0.23
C LYS A 326 -11.16 -3.46 -1.47
N LEU A 327 -12.12 -4.30 -1.81
CA LEU A 327 -12.12 -5.03 -3.08
C LEU A 327 -12.91 -4.24 -4.12
N TYR A 328 -12.31 -3.98 -5.26
CA TYR A 328 -12.98 -3.37 -6.41
C TYR A 328 -13.33 -4.45 -7.43
N VAL A 329 -14.53 -4.36 -8.00
CA VAL A 329 -15.07 -5.32 -8.96
C VAL A 329 -15.48 -4.56 -10.22
N GLY A 330 -14.73 -4.75 -11.30
CA GLY A 330 -15.03 -4.18 -12.61
C GLY A 330 -15.86 -5.12 -13.48
N GLY A 331 -16.68 -4.56 -14.36
CA GLY A 331 -17.41 -5.30 -15.35
C GLY A 331 -18.15 -4.41 -16.34
N VAL A 332 -18.83 -5.03 -17.30
CA VAL A 332 -19.55 -4.32 -18.35
C VAL A 332 -20.98 -4.82 -18.51
N CYS A 333 -21.89 -3.92 -18.87
CA CYS A 333 -23.13 -4.31 -19.54
C CYS A 333 -22.79 -4.58 -20.99
N SER A 334 -22.83 -5.83 -21.43
CA SER A 334 -22.32 -6.28 -22.73
C SER A 334 -23.24 -5.97 -23.90
N ALA A 335 -24.49 -5.52 -23.66
CA ALA A 335 -25.51 -5.27 -24.66
C ALA A 335 -25.75 -6.47 -25.61
N GLU A 336 -25.39 -7.69 -25.18
CA GLU A 336 -25.49 -8.90 -26.01
C GLU A 336 -26.94 -9.22 -26.41
N SER A 337 -27.90 -8.98 -25.53
CA SER A 337 -29.31 -9.27 -25.76
C SER A 337 -30.00 -8.21 -26.62
N THR A 338 -29.55 -6.95 -26.53
CA THR A 338 -30.19 -5.83 -27.23
C THR A 338 -29.53 -5.48 -28.54
N GLN A 339 -28.24 -5.77 -28.69
CA GLN A 339 -27.39 -5.38 -29.82
C GLN A 339 -27.39 -3.86 -30.08
N GLN A 340 -27.66 -3.07 -29.02
CA GLN A 340 -27.64 -1.61 -29.08
C GLN A 340 -26.38 -1.09 -28.36
N ARG A 341 -25.57 -0.25 -29.05
CA ARG A 341 -24.34 0.33 -28.48
C ARG A 341 -24.64 1.23 -27.28
N GLU A 342 -25.82 1.87 -27.29
CA GLU A 342 -26.29 2.74 -26.22
C GLU A 342 -26.46 2.01 -24.86
N ASP A 343 -26.57 0.69 -24.89
CA ASP A 343 -26.69 -0.16 -23.70
C ASP A 343 -25.33 -0.61 -23.14
N LEU A 344 -24.22 -0.32 -23.88
CA LEU A 344 -22.87 -0.59 -23.40
C LEU A 344 -22.45 0.37 -22.31
N LYS A 345 -22.01 -0.13 -21.16
CA LYS A 345 -21.40 0.67 -20.10
C LYS A 345 -20.46 -0.16 -19.26
N ALA A 346 -19.38 0.48 -18.79
CA ALA A 346 -18.53 -0.06 -17.72
C ALA A 346 -19.07 0.34 -16.35
N VAL A 347 -18.90 -0.54 -15.37
CA VAL A 347 -19.27 -0.28 -13.98
C VAL A 347 -18.19 -0.85 -13.06
N VAL A 348 -17.82 -0.09 -12.04
CA VAL A 348 -16.95 -0.55 -10.96
C VAL A 348 -17.69 -0.43 -9.63
N TYR A 349 -17.65 -1.52 -8.89
CA TYR A 349 -18.11 -1.57 -7.49
C TYR A 349 -16.92 -1.55 -6.54
N ALA A 350 -17.07 -0.88 -5.39
CA ALA A 350 -16.29 -1.13 -4.20
C ALA A 350 -17.05 -2.07 -3.27
N TYR A 351 -16.40 -3.14 -2.82
CA TYR A 351 -16.97 -4.14 -1.90
C TYR A 351 -16.23 -4.09 -0.56
N ASP A 352 -16.97 -3.87 0.52
CA ASP A 352 -16.42 -3.72 1.88
C ASP A 352 -16.46 -5.02 2.72
N GLY A 353 -16.89 -6.13 2.13
CA GLY A 353 -17.14 -7.41 2.77
C GLY A 353 -18.63 -7.71 3.01
N GLU A 354 -19.50 -6.71 2.93
CA GLU A 354 -20.94 -6.84 3.15
C GLU A 354 -21.77 -6.36 1.96
N ARG A 355 -21.42 -5.23 1.36
CA ARG A 355 -22.18 -4.60 0.28
C ARG A 355 -21.29 -4.13 -0.86
N PHE A 356 -21.92 -4.01 -2.03
CA PHE A 356 -21.34 -3.44 -3.25
C PHE A 356 -21.85 -2.01 -3.42
N ASP A 357 -20.96 -1.04 -3.35
CA ASP A 357 -21.25 0.37 -3.65
C ASP A 357 -20.73 0.70 -5.05
N THR A 358 -21.57 1.26 -5.92
CA THR A 358 -21.14 1.70 -7.25
C THR A 358 -20.25 2.94 -7.11
N VAL A 359 -19.00 2.86 -7.60
CA VAL A 359 -18.03 3.96 -7.56
C VAL A 359 -17.78 4.56 -8.94
N LEU A 360 -18.05 3.83 -10.01
CA LEU A 360 -17.94 4.32 -11.38
C LEU A 360 -19.04 3.72 -12.25
N THR A 361 -19.64 4.53 -13.11
CA THR A 361 -20.49 4.10 -14.24
C THR A 361 -20.14 4.95 -15.44
N GLN A 362 -19.65 4.33 -16.51
CA GLN A 362 -19.22 5.00 -17.74
C GLN A 362 -19.86 4.38 -18.97
N PRO A 363 -20.65 5.14 -19.75
CA PRO A 363 -21.12 4.70 -21.08
C PRO A 363 -19.94 4.42 -22.03
N LEU A 364 -19.97 3.32 -22.75
CA LEU A 364 -18.93 2.93 -23.72
C LEU A 364 -19.37 3.19 -25.17
N THR A 365 -19.98 4.34 -25.40
CA THR A 365 -20.58 4.73 -26.69
C THR A 365 -19.70 5.71 -27.48
N ALA A 366 -18.71 6.30 -26.83
CA ALA A 366 -17.81 7.25 -27.47
C ALA A 366 -16.91 6.56 -28.50
N LYS A 367 -16.51 7.35 -29.51
CA LYS A 367 -15.41 6.97 -30.40
C LYS A 367 -14.12 6.89 -29.60
N ARG A 368 -13.29 5.91 -29.91
CA ARG A 368 -11.94 5.72 -29.40
C ARG A 368 -10.96 5.57 -30.55
N GLY A 369 -9.70 5.31 -30.34
CA GLY A 369 -8.71 5.10 -31.40
C GLY A 369 -9.12 4.02 -32.41
N SER A 370 -8.56 4.06 -33.58
CA SER A 370 -8.83 3.05 -34.62
C SER A 370 -7.90 1.84 -34.45
N VAL A 371 -8.46 0.68 -34.21
CA VAL A 371 -7.73 -0.59 -34.11
C VAL A 371 -6.85 -0.89 -35.32
N PHE A 372 -7.23 -0.41 -36.50
CA PHE A 372 -6.56 -0.72 -37.78
C PHE A 372 -6.16 0.53 -38.58
N GLY A 373 -5.07 1.17 -38.16
CA GLY A 373 -4.46 2.29 -38.88
C GLY A 373 -5.41 3.46 -39.11
N SER A 374 -5.33 4.08 -40.27
CA SER A 374 -6.19 5.21 -40.67
C SER A 374 -7.58 4.82 -41.19
N ASN A 375 -8.02 3.58 -40.98
CA ASN A 375 -9.35 3.13 -41.41
C ASN A 375 -10.40 3.58 -40.41
N ASP A 376 -11.11 4.64 -40.71
CA ASP A 376 -12.21 5.18 -39.93
C ASP A 376 -13.50 4.36 -40.18
N VAL A 377 -13.42 3.04 -39.94
CA VAL A 377 -14.56 2.13 -40.03
C VAL A 377 -15.22 2.07 -38.68
N GLU A 378 -16.51 2.32 -38.62
CA GLU A 378 -17.23 2.49 -37.35
C GLU A 378 -17.01 1.34 -36.34
N GLN A 379 -17.06 0.08 -36.79
CA GLN A 379 -16.83 -1.06 -35.91
C GLN A 379 -15.37 -1.13 -35.38
N ALA A 380 -14.40 -0.53 -36.01
CA ALA A 380 -13.01 -0.52 -35.57
C ALA A 380 -12.66 0.67 -34.65
N THR A 381 -13.55 1.65 -34.60
CA THR A 381 -13.34 2.90 -33.82
C THR A 381 -14.22 3.01 -32.59
N HIS A 382 -15.04 1.99 -32.32
CA HIS A 382 -15.97 1.97 -31.20
C HIS A 382 -15.98 0.59 -30.53
N TRP A 383 -16.41 0.53 -29.29
CA TRP A 383 -16.83 -0.71 -28.67
C TRP A 383 -18.15 -1.19 -29.29
N ASN A 384 -18.28 -2.51 -29.47
CA ASN A 384 -19.45 -3.14 -30.04
C ASN A 384 -20.14 -4.07 -29.04
N PRO A 385 -21.49 -4.27 -29.13
CA PRO A 385 -22.20 -5.25 -28.35
C PRO A 385 -21.61 -6.65 -28.54
N TRP A 386 -21.53 -7.43 -27.46
CA TRP A 386 -21.10 -8.82 -27.55
C TRP A 386 -22.00 -9.60 -28.48
N ASN A 387 -21.43 -10.44 -29.30
CA ASN A 387 -22.17 -11.33 -30.19
C ASN A 387 -21.38 -12.59 -30.49
N THR A 388 -22.09 -13.63 -30.98
CA THR A 388 -21.54 -14.89 -31.46
C THR A 388 -22.10 -15.24 -32.84
N SER A 389 -22.69 -14.28 -33.54
CA SER A 389 -23.27 -14.46 -34.87
C SER A 389 -22.18 -14.52 -35.94
N LEU A 390 -22.03 -15.66 -36.59
CA LEU A 390 -21.08 -15.84 -37.70
C LEU A 390 -21.41 -14.95 -38.90
N ALA A 391 -22.68 -14.59 -39.11
CA ALA A 391 -23.06 -13.62 -40.14
C ALA A 391 -22.54 -12.22 -39.81
N THR A 392 -22.68 -11.78 -38.54
CA THR A 392 -22.14 -10.50 -38.07
C THR A 392 -20.61 -10.47 -38.22
N TRP A 393 -19.92 -11.58 -37.92
CA TRP A 393 -18.47 -11.64 -38.08
C TRP A 393 -18.06 -11.42 -39.56
N ASP A 394 -18.77 -12.04 -40.53
CA ASP A 394 -18.49 -11.84 -41.94
C ASP A 394 -18.71 -10.40 -42.42
N GLU A 395 -19.68 -9.69 -41.83
CA GLU A 395 -19.94 -8.27 -42.08
C GLU A 395 -18.90 -7.35 -41.48
N ARG A 396 -18.23 -7.77 -40.39
CA ARG A 396 -17.28 -6.97 -39.62
C ARG A 396 -15.81 -7.21 -39.99
N LYS A 397 -15.53 -7.47 -41.24
CA LYS A 397 -14.18 -7.62 -41.79
C LYS A 397 -13.68 -6.29 -42.39
N VAL A 398 -12.42 -5.98 -42.13
CA VAL A 398 -11.67 -4.97 -42.89
C VAL A 398 -10.67 -5.72 -43.76
N GLY A 399 -10.97 -5.84 -45.07
CA GLY A 399 -10.25 -6.75 -45.94
C GLY A 399 -10.50 -8.22 -45.57
N ASN A 400 -9.44 -8.91 -45.12
CA ASN A 400 -9.51 -10.29 -44.65
C ASN A 400 -9.31 -10.41 -43.11
N VAL A 401 -9.37 -9.29 -42.37
CA VAL A 401 -9.16 -9.24 -40.91
C VAL A 401 -10.49 -9.01 -40.23
N PHE A 402 -10.80 -9.85 -39.25
CA PHE A 402 -11.95 -9.66 -38.35
C PHE A 402 -11.62 -8.60 -37.28
N ILE A 403 -12.47 -7.59 -37.19
CA ILE A 403 -12.33 -6.48 -36.21
C ILE A 403 -13.72 -6.20 -35.65
N ASP A 404 -13.94 -6.60 -34.40
CA ASP A 404 -15.23 -6.39 -33.71
C ASP A 404 -14.97 -6.21 -32.20
N PRO A 405 -14.27 -5.13 -31.76
CA PRO A 405 -13.91 -4.96 -30.36
C PRO A 405 -15.13 -5.05 -29.43
N GLN A 406 -15.15 -6.04 -28.54
CA GLN A 406 -16.20 -6.29 -27.57
C GLN A 406 -15.63 -6.06 -26.16
N PRO A 407 -16.11 -5.05 -25.42
CA PRO A 407 -15.45 -4.62 -24.19
C PRO A 407 -15.59 -5.67 -23.08
N GLU A 408 -14.48 -5.93 -22.40
CA GLU A 408 -14.39 -6.69 -21.17
C GLU A 408 -13.49 -5.96 -20.19
N LEU A 409 -14.02 -5.38 -19.10
CA LEU A 409 -13.23 -4.70 -18.08
C LEU A 409 -12.49 -5.75 -17.26
N ALA A 410 -11.27 -6.07 -17.70
CA ALA A 410 -10.55 -7.26 -17.28
C ALA A 410 -9.60 -7.02 -16.10
N SER A 411 -9.08 -5.81 -15.94
CA SER A 411 -8.10 -5.48 -14.91
C SER A 411 -8.28 -4.05 -14.40
N LEU A 412 -7.87 -3.80 -13.17
CA LEU A 412 -7.90 -2.51 -12.50
C LEU A 412 -6.57 -2.29 -11.78
N ALA A 413 -6.08 -1.04 -11.78
CA ALA A 413 -4.95 -0.61 -10.95
C ALA A 413 -5.24 0.76 -10.36
N PHE A 414 -4.51 1.14 -9.29
CA PHE A 414 -4.70 2.44 -8.64
C PHE A 414 -3.38 3.20 -8.60
N THR A 415 -3.40 4.47 -8.97
CA THR A 415 -2.25 5.37 -8.90
C THR A 415 -2.09 5.96 -7.49
N ARG A 416 -0.97 6.65 -7.24
CA ARG A 416 -0.65 7.21 -5.91
C ARG A 416 -1.72 8.15 -5.35
N ASP A 417 -2.35 8.93 -6.20
CA ASP A 417 -3.44 9.86 -5.85
C ASP A 417 -4.81 9.18 -5.71
N GLY A 418 -4.86 7.84 -5.86
CA GLY A 418 -6.08 7.04 -5.77
C GLY A 418 -6.89 7.01 -7.07
N SER A 419 -6.40 7.57 -8.17
CA SER A 419 -7.04 7.47 -9.48
C SER A 419 -7.02 6.02 -9.99
N MET A 420 -8.04 5.62 -10.74
CA MET A 420 -8.24 4.25 -11.19
C MET A 420 -7.84 4.11 -12.65
N VAL A 421 -6.94 3.17 -12.94
CA VAL A 421 -6.62 2.74 -14.30
C VAL A 421 -7.46 1.52 -14.63
N LEU A 422 -8.16 1.57 -15.77
CA LEU A 422 -9.06 0.52 -16.23
C LEU A 422 -8.49 -0.13 -17.48
N GLY A 423 -8.25 -1.45 -17.42
CA GLY A 423 -7.79 -2.24 -18.57
C GLY A 423 -8.95 -2.96 -19.24
N PHE A 424 -9.25 -2.57 -20.47
CA PHE A 424 -10.30 -3.22 -21.28
C PHE A 424 -9.69 -4.22 -22.27
N ARG A 425 -10.11 -5.47 -22.15
CA ARG A 425 -9.80 -6.54 -23.10
C ARG A 425 -10.83 -6.58 -24.21
N ASP A 426 -10.41 -6.93 -25.39
CA ASP A 426 -11.31 -7.28 -26.48
C ASP A 426 -11.71 -8.77 -26.38
N ARG A 427 -12.90 -9.04 -25.87
CA ARG A 427 -13.46 -10.40 -25.73
C ARG A 427 -13.55 -11.14 -27.07
N PHE A 428 -13.76 -10.43 -28.17
CA PHE A 428 -13.90 -11.06 -29.47
C PHE A 428 -12.63 -11.82 -29.89
N MET A 429 -11.44 -11.36 -29.47
CA MET A 429 -10.18 -12.03 -29.75
C MET A 429 -9.97 -13.34 -28.96
N ASP A 430 -10.74 -13.58 -27.94
CA ASP A 430 -10.79 -14.88 -27.24
C ASP A 430 -11.73 -15.90 -27.96
N VAL A 431 -12.55 -15.42 -28.86
CA VAL A 431 -13.43 -16.21 -29.72
C VAL A 431 -12.83 -16.45 -31.11
N VAL A 432 -12.20 -15.41 -31.70
CA VAL A 432 -11.55 -15.44 -33.01
C VAL A 432 -10.04 -15.29 -32.79
N SER A 433 -9.23 -16.09 -33.46
CA SER A 433 -7.78 -16.07 -33.32
C SER A 433 -7.13 -15.45 -34.56
N TRP A 434 -5.81 -15.46 -34.63
CA TRP A 434 -5.02 -15.24 -35.82
C TRP A 434 -4.51 -16.59 -36.32
N GLY A 435 -5.11 -17.08 -37.43
CA GLY A 435 -4.74 -18.36 -38.03
C GLY A 435 -5.49 -19.59 -37.53
N GLY A 436 -6.36 -19.45 -36.53
CA GLY A 436 -7.32 -20.53 -36.13
C GLY A 436 -8.35 -20.79 -37.23
N LEU A 437 -9.02 -21.95 -37.21
CA LEU A 437 -9.99 -22.30 -38.25
C LEU A 437 -11.39 -21.77 -37.94
N ASP A 438 -12.09 -21.38 -38.98
CA ASP A 438 -13.52 -21.01 -38.94
C ASP A 438 -14.35 -22.13 -38.27
N PRO A 439 -15.28 -21.81 -37.34
CA PRO A 439 -16.08 -22.82 -36.62
C PRO A 439 -17.08 -23.56 -37.51
N ARG A 440 -17.39 -23.07 -38.69
CA ARG A 440 -18.40 -23.74 -39.57
C ARG A 440 -17.91 -25.11 -40.02
N PRO A 441 -18.78 -26.11 -40.09
CA PRO A 441 -18.39 -27.48 -40.42
C PRO A 441 -17.64 -27.64 -41.74
N ASP A 442 -18.09 -26.92 -42.77
CA ASP A 442 -17.58 -27.05 -44.12
C ASP A 442 -16.58 -25.93 -44.52
N ASN A 443 -16.03 -25.19 -43.51
CA ASN A 443 -15.11 -24.11 -43.74
C ASN A 443 -13.86 -24.28 -42.92
N ASP A 444 -12.74 -24.57 -43.56
CA ASP A 444 -11.42 -24.65 -42.93
C ASP A 444 -10.53 -23.43 -43.28
N ALA A 445 -11.14 -22.31 -43.65
CA ALA A 445 -10.42 -21.07 -43.85
C ALA A 445 -9.85 -20.53 -42.55
N PRO A 446 -8.62 -20.01 -42.52
CA PRO A 446 -8.08 -19.40 -41.31
C PRO A 446 -8.79 -18.08 -40.99
N GLU A 447 -9.11 -17.90 -39.72
CA GLU A 447 -9.58 -16.65 -39.15
C GLU A 447 -8.37 -15.76 -38.87
N ASN A 448 -8.46 -14.48 -39.23
CA ASN A 448 -7.43 -13.49 -38.95
C ASN A 448 -8.05 -12.37 -38.15
N GLY A 449 -8.12 -12.55 -36.82
CA GLY A 449 -8.61 -11.53 -35.89
C GLY A 449 -7.51 -10.61 -35.42
N MET A 450 -7.87 -9.36 -35.10
CA MET A 450 -6.96 -8.41 -34.48
C MET A 450 -7.60 -7.83 -33.22
N ALA A 451 -6.87 -7.87 -32.11
CA ALA A 451 -7.33 -7.34 -30.83
C ALA A 451 -7.47 -5.82 -30.89
N GLY A 452 -8.42 -5.30 -30.13
CA GLY A 452 -8.64 -3.86 -29.98
C GLY A 452 -9.05 -3.56 -28.54
N GLY A 453 -8.13 -3.77 -27.58
CA GLY A 453 -8.34 -3.39 -26.19
C GLY A 453 -8.05 -1.92 -25.95
N ASP A 454 -8.02 -1.50 -24.67
CA ASP A 454 -7.90 -0.08 -24.30
C ASP A 454 -7.42 0.07 -22.87
N ILE A 455 -6.81 1.21 -22.54
CA ILE A 455 -6.40 1.59 -21.20
C ILE A 455 -6.97 2.98 -20.90
N ASN A 456 -7.88 3.07 -19.93
CA ASN A 456 -8.52 4.32 -19.60
C ASN A 456 -8.19 4.75 -18.16
N MET A 457 -8.36 6.05 -17.88
CA MET A 457 -8.21 6.65 -16.55
C MET A 457 -9.54 7.15 -16.01
N ALA A 458 -9.80 6.87 -14.75
CA ALA A 458 -10.80 7.57 -13.95
C ALA A 458 -10.10 8.27 -12.78
N CYS A 459 -9.98 9.59 -12.86
CA CYS A 459 -9.24 10.39 -11.90
C CYS A 459 -10.02 10.55 -10.60
N ALA A 460 -9.34 10.35 -9.47
CA ALA A 460 -9.93 10.57 -8.15
C ALA A 460 -10.16 12.06 -7.89
N THR A 461 -11.32 12.41 -7.35
CA THR A 461 -11.62 13.78 -6.93
C THR A 461 -11.31 13.98 -5.44
N PRO A 462 -11.14 15.21 -4.98
CA PRO A 462 -11.00 15.49 -3.54
C PRO A 462 -12.18 15.03 -2.69
N THR A 463 -13.36 14.78 -3.27
CA THR A 463 -14.54 14.24 -2.58
C THR A 463 -14.56 12.71 -2.51
N GLY A 464 -13.68 12.05 -3.28
CA GLY A 464 -13.57 10.57 -3.35
C GLY A 464 -14.47 9.95 -4.41
N GLU A 465 -14.97 10.75 -5.34
CA GLU A 465 -15.65 10.33 -6.57
C GLU A 465 -14.61 10.17 -7.69
N TYR A 466 -15.01 9.67 -8.85
CA TYR A 466 -14.15 9.50 -10.01
C TYR A 466 -14.68 10.29 -11.20
N GLU A 467 -13.78 10.99 -11.89
CA GLU A 467 -14.03 11.67 -13.16
C GLU A 467 -13.37 10.88 -14.30
N TRP A 468 -14.12 10.58 -15.37
CA TRP A 468 -13.58 9.89 -16.54
C TRP A 468 -12.61 10.79 -17.31
N GLU A 469 -11.62 10.20 -17.97
CA GLU A 469 -10.65 10.91 -18.81
C GLU A 469 -11.31 11.89 -19.77
N GLY A 470 -10.71 13.07 -19.94
CA GLY A 470 -11.27 14.15 -20.76
C GLY A 470 -12.51 14.84 -20.18
N THR A 471 -12.92 14.50 -18.95
CA THR A 471 -14.04 15.17 -18.26
C THR A 471 -13.58 15.78 -16.95
N GLY A 472 -14.25 16.85 -16.49
CA GLY A 472 -13.93 17.52 -15.23
C GLY A 472 -12.47 17.97 -15.17
N ASN A 473 -11.75 17.50 -14.16
CA ASN A 473 -10.32 17.77 -13.98
C ASN A 473 -9.42 16.61 -14.47
N CYS A 474 -10.01 15.53 -15.00
CA CYS A 474 -9.25 14.41 -15.52
C CYS A 474 -8.68 14.72 -16.90
N PRO A 475 -7.34 14.74 -17.09
CA PRO A 475 -6.74 15.21 -18.32
C PRO A 475 -7.12 14.39 -19.56
N ASN A 476 -7.12 15.05 -20.71
CA ASN A 476 -7.03 14.44 -22.03
C ASN A 476 -5.63 14.73 -22.59
N HIS A 477 -4.83 13.69 -22.80
CA HIS A 477 -3.48 13.81 -23.37
C HIS A 477 -3.43 13.55 -24.88
N ALA A 478 -4.55 13.16 -25.51
CA ALA A 478 -4.61 13.00 -26.96
C ALA A 478 -4.32 14.31 -27.67
N THR A 479 -3.40 14.27 -28.63
CA THR A 479 -3.03 15.44 -29.47
C THR A 479 -2.91 15.02 -30.94
N PRO A 480 -3.09 15.96 -31.90
CA PRO A 480 -2.93 15.67 -33.35
C PRO A 480 -1.56 15.09 -33.72
N ALA A 481 -0.55 15.26 -32.87
CA ALA A 481 0.82 14.82 -33.10
C ALA A 481 1.13 13.42 -32.53
N THR A 482 0.22 12.79 -31.81
CA THR A 482 0.48 11.48 -31.19
C THR A 482 0.49 10.33 -32.22
N GLY A 483 0.03 10.53 -33.43
CA GLY A 483 0.27 9.61 -34.60
C GLY A 483 -0.54 8.30 -34.54
N GLY A 484 -0.37 7.46 -35.54
CA GLY A 484 -0.71 6.05 -35.42
C GLY A 484 -2.18 5.62 -35.53
N GLY A 485 -3.10 6.50 -35.87
CA GLY A 485 -4.54 6.22 -35.90
C GLY A 485 -5.28 6.89 -34.74
N GLN A 486 -4.54 7.55 -33.83
CA GLN A 486 -5.11 8.39 -32.81
C GLN A 486 -5.85 9.59 -33.45
N ASP A 487 -7.08 9.78 -33.05
CA ASP A 487 -7.91 10.90 -33.45
C ASP A 487 -7.93 11.94 -32.33
N ALA A 488 -7.41 13.13 -32.56
CA ALA A 488 -7.40 14.22 -31.60
C ALA A 488 -8.78 14.64 -31.08
N SER A 489 -9.86 14.16 -31.69
CA SER A 489 -11.23 14.34 -31.20
C SER A 489 -11.62 13.32 -30.12
N VAL A 490 -10.80 12.30 -29.90
CA VAL A 490 -11.00 11.27 -28.88
C VAL A 490 -10.37 11.74 -27.58
N ALA A 491 -11.08 11.58 -26.48
CA ALA A 491 -10.54 11.85 -25.17
C ALA A 491 -9.81 10.59 -24.65
N GLU A 492 -8.50 10.72 -24.46
CA GLU A 492 -7.66 9.65 -23.94
C GLU A 492 -6.63 10.17 -22.95
N TYR A 493 -6.48 9.44 -21.85
CA TYR A 493 -5.41 9.70 -20.90
C TYR A 493 -4.09 9.03 -21.33
N PHE A 494 -4.16 7.85 -21.95
CA PHE A 494 -3.01 7.06 -22.39
C PHE A 494 -2.92 6.94 -23.92
N PRO A 495 -2.77 8.03 -24.66
CA PRO A 495 -2.74 8.00 -26.14
C PRO A 495 -1.47 7.34 -26.69
N GLY A 496 -0.76 6.57 -25.92
CA GLY A 496 0.49 5.89 -26.29
C GLY A 496 0.36 4.39 -26.52
N ASP A 497 -0.82 3.82 -26.44
CA ASP A 497 -1.11 2.40 -26.64
C ASP A 497 -1.27 2.03 -28.14
N PHE A 498 -0.33 2.43 -28.96
CA PHE A 498 -0.30 2.14 -30.39
C PHE A 498 1.05 1.59 -30.84
N PHE A 499 1.04 0.80 -31.90
CA PHE A 499 2.23 0.29 -32.56
C PHE A 499 3.10 1.42 -33.14
N GLY A 500 4.39 1.40 -32.86
CA GLY A 500 5.32 2.50 -33.14
C GLY A 500 5.49 2.93 -34.59
N ASN A 501 4.86 2.25 -35.55
CA ASN A 501 4.80 2.67 -36.95
C ASN A 501 3.42 3.22 -37.40
N GLY A 502 2.48 3.32 -36.46
CA GLY A 502 1.16 3.90 -36.71
C GLY A 502 0.18 3.02 -37.49
N VAL A 503 0.44 1.72 -37.63
CA VAL A 503 -0.44 0.79 -38.35
C VAL A 503 -1.55 0.22 -37.43
N HIS A 504 -1.27 0.07 -36.15
CA HIS A 504 -2.20 -0.41 -35.16
C HIS A 504 -2.31 0.62 -34.04
N ALA A 505 -3.50 0.86 -33.52
CA ALA A 505 -3.77 1.53 -32.26
C ALA A 505 -4.62 0.59 -31.41
N GLU A 506 -4.85 0.94 -30.15
CA GLU A 506 -5.59 0.12 -29.20
C GLU A 506 -4.95 -1.27 -29.04
N THR A 507 -3.63 -1.29 -28.84
CA THR A 507 -2.84 -2.53 -28.78
C THR A 507 -2.88 -3.22 -27.43
N ALA A 508 -3.54 -2.62 -26.43
CA ALA A 508 -3.71 -3.20 -25.10
C ALA A 508 -4.46 -4.54 -25.15
N LEU A 509 -4.09 -5.45 -24.24
CA LEU A 509 -4.74 -6.75 -24.06
C LEU A 509 -5.58 -6.82 -22.78
N GLY A 510 -5.86 -5.65 -22.17
CA GLY A 510 -6.80 -5.48 -21.09
C GLY A 510 -6.24 -5.71 -19.68
N SER A 511 -4.93 -5.86 -19.52
CA SER A 511 -4.32 -6.04 -18.20
C SER A 511 -3.44 -4.87 -17.86
N VAL A 512 -3.55 -4.39 -16.61
CA VAL A 512 -2.81 -3.23 -16.11
C VAL A 512 -2.25 -3.49 -14.72
N ALA A 513 -1.04 -2.99 -14.44
CA ALA A 513 -0.42 -2.97 -13.13
C ALA A 513 0.27 -1.63 -12.89
N TYR A 514 0.31 -1.22 -11.62
CA TYR A 514 1.01 -0.01 -11.20
C TYR A 514 1.78 -0.27 -9.91
N ILE A 515 3.07 0.09 -9.91
CA ILE A 515 3.92 0.07 -8.72
C ILE A 515 4.03 1.51 -8.22
N PRO A 516 3.57 1.83 -7.01
CA PRO A 516 3.53 3.22 -6.52
C PRO A 516 4.89 3.92 -6.47
N GLN A 517 6.00 3.17 -6.34
CA GLN A 517 7.37 3.69 -6.39
C GLN A 517 7.85 4.05 -7.80
N GLN A 518 7.03 3.82 -8.84
CA GLN A 518 7.36 4.06 -10.25
C GLN A 518 6.41 5.08 -10.88
N GLN A 519 6.78 5.57 -12.08
CA GLN A 519 5.97 6.52 -12.87
C GLN A 519 5.25 5.84 -14.05
N TRP A 520 5.14 4.52 -14.02
CA TRP A 520 4.66 3.74 -15.16
C TRP A 520 3.47 2.87 -14.79
N VAL A 521 2.36 3.06 -15.49
CA VAL A 521 1.35 2.01 -15.66
C VAL A 521 1.89 1.03 -16.68
N VAL A 522 1.82 -0.25 -16.37
CA VAL A 522 2.28 -1.32 -17.27
C VAL A 522 1.08 -2.11 -17.75
N SER A 523 1.00 -2.30 -19.06
CA SER A 523 -0.05 -3.09 -19.72
C SER A 523 0.52 -4.29 -20.46
N THR A 524 -0.29 -5.32 -20.65
CA THR A 524 0.00 -6.36 -21.64
C THR A 524 -0.47 -5.90 -23.00
N GLU A 525 0.34 -6.08 -24.06
CA GLU A 525 0.09 -5.58 -25.39
C GLU A 525 0.48 -6.59 -26.48
N PHE A 526 -0.21 -6.53 -27.60
CA PHE A 526 0.30 -7.08 -28.85
C PHE A 526 1.10 -6.01 -29.61
N ASP A 527 2.08 -6.44 -30.38
CA ASP A 527 2.97 -5.55 -31.14
C ASP A 527 3.56 -4.37 -30.34
N PRO A 528 4.08 -4.57 -29.10
CA PRO A 528 4.50 -3.46 -28.24
C PRO A 528 5.74 -2.72 -28.75
N THR A 529 6.49 -3.31 -29.68
CA THR A 529 7.67 -2.72 -30.33
C THR A 529 7.41 -2.43 -31.81
N VAL A 530 8.46 -2.43 -32.63
CA VAL A 530 8.33 -2.25 -34.08
C VAL A 530 8.10 -3.56 -34.86
N ASN A 531 8.01 -4.68 -34.17
CA ASN A 531 7.80 -6.01 -34.73
C ASN A 531 6.32 -6.40 -34.68
N VAL A 532 5.81 -6.97 -35.79
CA VAL A 532 4.39 -7.36 -35.89
C VAL A 532 4.14 -8.82 -35.53
N ALA A 533 2.92 -9.10 -35.05
CA ALA A 533 2.48 -10.40 -34.55
C ALA A 533 3.34 -10.92 -33.37
N THR A 534 3.67 -10.02 -32.48
CA THR A 534 4.47 -10.25 -31.26
C THR A 534 3.63 -9.91 -30.03
N SER A 535 4.13 -10.21 -28.85
CA SER A 535 3.46 -9.77 -27.60
C SER A 535 4.49 -9.45 -26.52
N GLY A 536 4.06 -8.60 -25.58
CA GLY A 536 4.89 -8.13 -24.49
C GLY A 536 4.14 -7.15 -23.59
N THR A 537 4.87 -6.23 -23.00
CA THR A 537 4.31 -5.17 -22.15
C THR A 537 4.62 -3.79 -22.71
N GLY A 538 3.64 -2.90 -22.58
CA GLY A 538 3.78 -1.46 -22.73
C GLY A 538 3.94 -0.77 -21.36
N TYR A 539 4.66 0.35 -21.36
CA TYR A 539 4.88 1.20 -20.20
C TYR A 539 4.35 2.58 -20.51
N HIS A 540 3.32 3.00 -19.80
CA HIS A 540 2.63 4.26 -19.99
C HIS A 540 2.93 5.20 -18.83
N ASN A 541 3.45 6.39 -19.14
CA ASN A 541 3.78 7.37 -18.13
C ASN A 541 2.49 7.90 -17.47
N VAL A 542 2.36 7.74 -16.17
CA VAL A 542 1.15 8.11 -15.41
C VAL A 542 0.85 9.61 -15.42
N THR A 543 1.80 10.47 -15.80
CA THR A 543 1.62 11.93 -15.83
C THR A 543 1.35 12.45 -17.23
N THR A 544 1.94 11.82 -18.27
CA THR A 544 1.88 12.33 -19.66
C THR A 544 1.11 11.44 -20.62
N GLY A 545 0.72 10.24 -20.20
CA GLY A 545 0.06 9.23 -21.03
C GLY A 545 0.94 8.62 -22.13
N GLN A 546 2.22 9.06 -22.27
CA GLN A 546 3.11 8.54 -23.30
C GLN A 546 3.44 7.07 -23.08
N GLY A 547 3.32 6.27 -24.13
CA GLY A 547 3.50 4.83 -24.12
C GLY A 547 4.40 4.29 -25.23
N PRO A 548 4.28 2.99 -25.58
CA PRO A 548 5.08 2.32 -26.61
C PRO A 548 5.11 3.03 -27.96
N GLY A 549 3.96 3.50 -28.44
CA GLY A 549 3.86 4.19 -29.71
C GLY A 549 4.72 5.44 -29.84
N ASN A 550 4.97 6.12 -28.72
CA ASN A 550 5.80 7.33 -28.68
C ASN A 550 7.31 7.01 -28.68
N ALA A 551 7.72 5.92 -28.03
CA ALA A 551 9.12 5.51 -27.91
C ALA A 551 9.24 3.99 -27.67
N PRO A 552 9.01 3.13 -28.68
CA PRO A 552 8.88 1.68 -28.50
C PRO A 552 10.08 1.02 -27.80
N ALA A 553 11.31 1.45 -28.10
CA ALA A 553 12.52 0.87 -27.50
C ALA A 553 12.68 1.22 -26.01
N ALA A 554 12.08 2.35 -25.56
CA ALA A 554 12.19 2.83 -24.17
C ALA A 554 10.95 2.46 -23.34
N ASN A 555 9.79 2.35 -23.99
CA ASN A 555 8.50 2.20 -23.32
C ASN A 555 7.82 0.85 -23.61
N ALA A 556 8.56 -0.16 -24.07
CA ALA A 556 8.03 -1.48 -24.29
C ALA A 556 9.03 -2.58 -23.98
N TYR A 557 8.53 -3.77 -23.66
CA TYR A 557 9.33 -4.99 -23.56
C TYR A 557 8.63 -6.14 -24.28
N GLN A 558 9.19 -6.53 -25.45
CA GLN A 558 8.70 -7.65 -26.24
C GLN A 558 9.37 -8.94 -25.78
N PHE A 559 8.60 -9.97 -25.41
CA PHE A 559 9.13 -11.26 -24.96
C PHE A 559 8.46 -12.50 -25.59
N VAL A 560 7.45 -12.28 -26.46
CA VAL A 560 6.90 -13.31 -27.34
C VAL A 560 7.19 -12.88 -28.77
N SER A 561 8.01 -13.66 -29.48
CA SER A 561 8.33 -13.38 -30.87
C SER A 561 7.22 -13.87 -31.80
N ARG A 562 7.27 -13.45 -33.07
CA ARG A 562 6.32 -13.88 -34.08
C ARG A 562 6.30 -15.39 -34.30
N GLU A 563 7.46 -16.05 -34.17
CA GLU A 563 7.59 -17.50 -34.35
C GLU A 563 7.04 -18.28 -33.15
N GLN A 564 6.99 -17.66 -31.98
CA GLN A 564 6.45 -18.22 -30.74
C GLN A 564 4.95 -17.97 -30.61
N SER A 565 4.45 -16.85 -31.11
CA SER A 565 3.07 -16.39 -30.91
C SER A 565 2.07 -17.31 -31.61
N GLY A 566 1.31 -18.08 -30.84
CA GLY A 566 0.19 -18.89 -31.36
C GLY A 566 -1.03 -18.03 -31.75
N PHE A 567 -1.22 -16.90 -31.10
CA PHE A 567 -2.37 -16.01 -31.31
C PHE A 567 -2.06 -14.77 -32.18
N GLY A 568 -0.80 -14.52 -32.54
CA GLY A 568 -0.42 -13.39 -33.39
C GLY A 568 -1.03 -12.06 -32.95
N LYS A 569 -1.76 -11.40 -33.85
CA LYS A 569 -2.41 -10.10 -33.60
C LYS A 569 -3.65 -10.18 -32.69
N ALA A 570 -4.16 -11.38 -32.39
CA ALA A 570 -5.21 -11.56 -31.40
C ALA A 570 -4.67 -11.55 -29.98
N GLY A 571 -3.34 -11.39 -29.80
CA GLY A 571 -2.69 -11.34 -28.51
C GLY A 571 -2.76 -12.64 -27.72
N GLY A 572 -1.70 -12.99 -27.03
CA GLY A 572 -1.60 -14.25 -26.30
C GLY A 572 -1.14 -14.05 -24.86
N LEU A 573 -1.56 -12.97 -24.18
CA LEU A 573 -1.19 -12.69 -22.81
C LEU A 573 -2.44 -12.59 -21.91
N GLY A 574 -2.26 -12.99 -20.66
CA GLY A 574 -3.25 -12.81 -19.59
C GLY A 574 -2.96 -11.56 -18.77
N ASP A 575 -3.31 -11.62 -17.49
CA ASP A 575 -3.17 -10.53 -16.54
C ASP A 575 -1.70 -10.22 -16.21
N ILE A 576 -1.46 -9.13 -15.48
CA ILE A 576 -0.13 -8.76 -15.02
C ILE A 576 -0.17 -8.46 -13.52
N ALA A 577 0.73 -9.10 -12.77
CA ALA A 577 0.94 -8.80 -11.37
C ALA A 577 2.39 -8.40 -11.11
N TYR A 578 2.65 -7.62 -10.07
CA TYR A 578 4.01 -7.30 -9.65
C TYR A 578 4.39 -7.96 -8.33
N GLU A 579 5.68 -8.14 -8.12
CA GLU A 579 6.26 -8.72 -6.93
C GLU A 579 6.35 -7.68 -5.82
N ALA A 580 5.27 -7.54 -5.04
CA ALA A 580 5.28 -6.74 -3.82
C ALA A 580 6.19 -7.38 -2.76
N ALA A 581 6.72 -6.58 -1.84
CA ALA A 581 7.63 -7.06 -0.80
C ALA A 581 7.01 -6.89 0.61
N ASN A 582 7.54 -7.64 1.56
CA ASN A 582 7.24 -7.39 2.96
C ASN A 582 7.95 -6.09 3.39
N ALA A 583 7.17 -5.13 3.82
CA ALA A 583 7.67 -3.85 4.29
C ALA A 583 8.46 -4.02 5.60
N PRO A 584 9.64 -3.39 5.76
CA PRO A 584 10.43 -3.50 6.97
C PRO A 584 9.73 -2.84 8.17
N ILE A 585 10.02 -3.35 9.37
CA ILE A 585 9.52 -2.83 10.64
C ILE A 585 10.55 -1.90 11.29
N GLN A 586 10.11 -1.03 12.21
CA GLN A 586 11.00 -0.07 12.89
C GLN A 586 10.64 0.08 14.37
N ILE A 587 11.64 0.40 15.22
CA ILE A 587 11.45 0.77 16.62
C ILE A 587 12.24 2.04 16.96
N GLY A 588 11.75 2.84 17.89
CA GLY A 588 12.31 4.12 18.39
C GLY A 588 11.45 4.66 19.54
N ASN A 589 11.62 5.86 20.10
CA ASN A 589 12.02 6.98 19.31
C ASN A 589 12.86 8.04 20.06
N ARG A 590 12.62 8.45 21.35
CA ARG A 590 13.13 9.72 21.82
C ARG A 590 13.84 9.67 23.19
N VAL A 591 14.85 10.52 23.35
CA VAL A 591 15.50 10.79 24.64
C VAL A 591 15.32 12.27 24.97
N TRP A 592 14.78 12.57 26.17
CA TRP A 592 14.54 13.96 26.60
C TRP A 592 14.91 14.20 28.07
N PHE A 593 15.10 15.46 28.39
CA PHE A 593 15.27 15.90 29.77
C PHE A 593 13.91 16.18 30.40
N ASP A 594 13.53 15.40 31.42
CA ASP A 594 12.30 15.52 32.19
C ASP A 594 12.54 16.57 33.34
N GLY A 595 12.14 17.80 33.08
CA GLY A 595 12.40 18.95 33.91
C GLY A 595 11.62 18.97 35.24
N ASP A 596 10.40 18.41 35.25
CA ASP A 596 9.54 18.36 36.41
C ASP A 596 9.48 16.99 37.12
N HIS A 597 10.12 15.97 36.55
CA HIS A 597 10.22 14.59 37.06
C HIS A 597 8.92 13.84 37.07
N ASN A 598 7.99 14.16 36.20
CA ASN A 598 6.69 13.47 36.16
C ASN A 598 6.74 12.18 35.33
N GLY A 599 7.77 11.98 34.48
CA GLY A 599 7.97 10.82 33.64
C GLY A 599 7.16 10.89 32.34
N ILE A 600 6.56 12.04 32.04
CA ILE A 600 5.77 12.31 30.84
C ILE A 600 6.48 13.36 30.01
N GLN A 601 6.51 13.21 28.72
CA GLN A 601 7.05 14.17 27.78
C GLN A 601 6.05 15.30 27.52
N ASP A 602 6.27 16.41 28.18
CA ASP A 602 5.45 17.63 28.08
C ASP A 602 6.01 18.64 27.06
N PRO A 603 5.22 19.64 26.61
CA PRO A 603 5.75 20.76 25.84
C PRO A 603 6.88 21.49 26.56
N GLU A 604 7.85 22.03 25.82
CA GLU A 604 9.14 22.58 26.34
C GLU A 604 9.04 23.69 27.40
N GLY A 605 7.90 24.36 27.53
CA GLY A 605 7.62 25.37 28.56
C GLY A 605 7.83 24.94 30.01
N ARG A 606 8.09 23.64 30.27
CA ARG A 606 8.38 23.03 31.58
C ARG A 606 9.85 22.66 31.77
N ASN A 607 10.75 23.17 30.95
CA ASN A 607 12.17 22.78 30.86
C ASN A 607 12.38 21.36 30.37
N GLU A 608 11.45 20.87 29.54
CA GLU A 608 11.58 19.63 28.79
C GLU A 608 12.33 19.92 27.50
N VAL A 609 13.54 19.38 27.34
CA VAL A 609 14.35 19.60 26.14
C VAL A 609 14.84 18.27 25.57
N PRO A 610 15.03 18.15 24.24
CA PRO A 610 15.62 16.97 23.62
C PRO A 610 17.05 16.76 24.08
N LEU A 611 17.53 15.52 24.06
CA LEU A 611 18.93 15.20 24.39
C LEU A 611 19.62 14.58 23.17
N PRO A 612 20.39 15.39 22.41
CA PRO A 612 21.20 14.92 21.29
C PRO A 612 22.42 14.10 21.78
N ASP A 613 23.04 13.39 20.83
CA ASP A 613 24.30 12.64 21.00
C ASP A 613 24.30 11.55 22.08
N ALA A 614 23.12 11.15 22.59
CA ALA A 614 23.01 9.98 23.44
C ALA A 614 23.30 8.72 22.63
N THR A 615 24.19 7.85 23.09
CA THR A 615 24.48 6.58 22.40
C THR A 615 23.40 5.54 22.71
N ILE A 616 22.78 5.01 21.68
CA ILE A 616 21.73 3.99 21.80
C ILE A 616 22.23 2.70 21.17
N ASN A 617 22.16 1.59 21.91
CA ASN A 617 22.53 0.28 21.42
C ASN A 617 21.32 -0.63 21.37
N LEU A 618 21.22 -1.46 20.30
CA LEU A 618 20.24 -2.52 20.21
C LEU A 618 20.91 -3.86 20.51
N LEU A 619 20.37 -4.55 21.50
CA LEU A 619 20.81 -5.88 21.89
C LEU A 619 19.76 -6.91 21.47
N ASP A 620 20.19 -8.07 20.95
CA ASP A 620 19.31 -9.21 20.69
C ASP A 620 18.89 -9.93 21.99
N ALA A 621 18.11 -10.99 21.83
CA ALA A 621 17.61 -11.80 22.96
C ALA A 621 18.74 -12.46 23.81
N ASP A 622 19.92 -12.63 23.23
CA ASP A 622 21.09 -13.19 23.90
C ASP A 622 21.95 -12.10 24.57
N GLY A 623 21.56 -10.83 24.46
CA GLY A 623 22.26 -9.67 25.00
C GLY A 623 23.45 -9.22 24.14
N LYS A 624 23.57 -9.70 22.91
CA LYS A 624 24.59 -9.28 21.97
C LYS A 624 24.15 -8.00 21.26
N GLN A 625 25.03 -7.00 21.22
CA GLN A 625 24.81 -5.78 20.43
C GLN A 625 24.77 -6.09 18.94
N VAL A 626 23.65 -5.76 18.29
CA VAL A 626 23.41 -6.00 16.86
C VAL A 626 23.37 -4.70 16.05
N ALA A 627 23.06 -3.56 16.69
CA ALA A 627 23.10 -2.24 16.09
C ALA A 627 23.46 -1.16 17.12
N THR A 628 23.86 0.02 16.65
CA THR A 628 24.09 1.21 17.44
C THR A 628 23.77 2.46 16.63
N THR A 629 23.28 3.49 17.31
CA THR A 629 23.00 4.81 16.75
C THR A 629 23.23 5.89 17.83
N THR A 630 23.07 7.16 17.46
CA THR A 630 23.04 8.29 18.40
C THR A 630 21.76 9.07 18.19
N THR A 631 21.27 9.72 19.23
CA THR A 631 20.15 10.65 19.09
C THR A 631 20.56 11.89 18.31
N ASP A 632 19.64 12.41 17.51
CA ASP A 632 19.82 13.65 16.73
C ASP A 632 19.48 14.92 17.56
N ALA A 633 19.39 16.08 16.88
CA ALA A 633 19.08 17.36 17.51
C ALA A 633 17.69 17.41 18.16
N ALA A 634 16.74 16.60 17.70
CA ALA A 634 15.41 16.44 18.27
C ALA A 634 15.39 15.38 19.40
N GLY A 635 16.54 14.79 19.74
CA GLY A 635 16.66 13.70 20.69
C GLY A 635 16.18 12.37 20.16
N GLU A 636 16.00 12.22 18.85
CA GLU A 636 15.37 11.05 18.23
C GLU A 636 16.39 10.00 17.78
N TYR A 637 16.01 8.72 17.86
CA TYR A 637 16.83 7.58 17.44
C TYR A 637 15.92 6.45 16.92
N TYR A 638 16.44 5.58 16.02
CA TYR A 638 15.66 4.51 15.44
C TYR A 638 16.50 3.33 15.03
N PHE A 639 15.86 2.13 15.03
CA PHE A 639 16.41 0.88 14.51
C PHE A 639 15.41 0.23 13.55
N GLY A 640 15.90 -0.33 12.45
CA GLY A 640 15.07 -0.91 11.39
C GLY A 640 14.59 0.14 10.38
N GLY A 641 13.55 -0.20 9.60
CA GLY A 641 13.08 0.61 8.49
C GLY A 641 13.82 0.33 7.18
N VAL A 642 13.42 1.02 6.10
CA VAL A 642 13.98 0.82 4.75
C VAL A 642 15.44 1.32 4.70
N GLY A 643 16.36 0.44 4.27
CA GLY A 643 17.78 0.76 4.14
C GLY A 643 18.58 0.74 5.43
N ALA A 644 18.00 0.31 6.55
CA ALA A 644 18.72 0.16 7.82
C ALA A 644 19.87 -0.86 7.70
N ALA A 645 20.98 -0.58 8.42
CA ALA A 645 22.15 -1.47 8.45
C ALA A 645 21.85 -2.81 9.14
N TYR A 646 20.83 -2.87 9.99
CA TYR A 646 20.34 -4.07 10.66
C TYR A 646 18.83 -4.20 10.46
N GLU A 647 18.41 -5.31 9.86
CA GLU A 647 17.00 -5.63 9.66
C GLU A 647 16.41 -6.27 10.92
N LEU A 648 15.39 -5.65 11.48
CA LEU A 648 14.64 -6.19 12.61
C LEU A 648 13.82 -7.41 12.19
N LYS A 649 13.79 -8.43 13.04
CA LYS A 649 12.96 -9.62 12.81
C LYS A 649 11.58 -9.42 13.43
N PRO A 650 10.49 -9.60 12.66
CA PRO A 650 9.13 -9.47 13.18
C PRO A 650 8.90 -10.33 14.43
N GLY A 651 8.29 -9.76 15.46
CA GLY A 651 7.97 -10.43 16.72
C GLY A 651 9.17 -10.81 17.59
N ALA A 652 10.40 -10.51 17.18
CA ALA A 652 11.59 -10.83 17.96
C ALA A 652 11.75 -9.91 19.18
N LYS A 653 12.38 -10.44 20.20
CA LYS A 653 12.67 -9.68 21.44
C LYS A 653 14.04 -9.04 21.34
N TYR A 654 14.10 -7.77 21.71
CA TYR A 654 15.30 -6.96 21.79
C TYR A 654 15.37 -6.23 23.13
N THR A 655 16.53 -5.64 23.42
CA THR A 655 16.71 -4.67 24.51
C THR A 655 17.35 -3.42 23.92
N VAL A 656 16.70 -2.28 24.10
CA VAL A 656 17.30 -0.98 23.78
C VAL A 656 18.06 -0.51 25.02
N GLN A 657 19.37 -0.27 24.85
CA GLN A 657 20.26 0.26 25.88
C GLN A 657 20.55 1.73 25.60
N PHE A 658 20.27 2.58 26.56
CA PHE A 658 20.43 4.02 26.50
C PHE A 658 21.66 4.42 27.30
N ASP A 659 22.77 4.77 26.66
CA ASP A 659 23.94 5.42 27.29
C ASP A 659 23.80 6.94 27.15
N VAL A 660 23.00 7.54 28.04
CA VAL A 660 22.82 9.00 28.10
C VAL A 660 24.01 9.72 28.75
N CYS A 661 25.04 8.99 29.20
CA CYS A 661 26.29 9.61 29.69
C CYS A 661 27.08 10.29 28.56
N THR A 662 26.75 10.04 27.30
CA THR A 662 27.34 10.65 26.10
C THR A 662 26.55 11.85 25.59
N ALA A 663 25.32 12.06 26.07
CA ALA A 663 24.42 13.09 25.58
C ALA A 663 24.98 14.51 25.71
N ASP A 664 24.65 15.36 24.72
CA ASP A 664 24.83 16.79 24.82
C ASP A 664 23.80 17.38 25.80
N THR A 665 24.28 18.13 26.77
CA THR A 665 23.45 18.75 27.80
C THR A 665 23.48 20.28 27.74
N SER A 666 23.90 20.85 26.59
CA SER A 666 24.02 22.31 26.41
C SER A 666 22.71 23.05 26.55
N GLU A 667 21.59 22.41 26.14
CA GLU A 667 20.21 22.94 26.22
C GLU A 667 19.56 22.67 27.61
N VAL A 668 20.12 21.75 28.40
CA VAL A 668 19.57 21.44 29.72
C VAL A 668 19.79 22.60 30.67
N PRO A 669 18.77 23.08 31.39
CA PRO A 669 18.96 24.11 32.42
C PRO A 669 20.06 23.73 33.43
N THR A 670 21.00 24.64 33.67
CA THR A 670 22.22 24.42 34.51
C THR A 670 23.35 23.59 33.85
N GLN A 671 23.20 23.14 32.61
CA GLN A 671 24.19 22.42 31.80
C GLN A 671 25.00 21.39 32.61
N PRO A 672 24.38 20.38 33.16
CA PRO A 672 25.05 19.38 33.99
C PRO A 672 25.99 18.52 33.17
N ALA A 673 27.03 17.94 33.79
CA ALA A 673 27.72 16.85 33.10
C ALA A 673 26.75 15.67 32.87
N ALA A 674 26.72 15.10 31.67
CA ALA A 674 25.79 14.01 31.28
C ALA A 674 25.85 12.81 32.23
N THR A 675 27.00 12.53 32.84
CA THR A 675 27.16 11.49 33.90
C THR A 675 26.32 11.69 35.16
N LYS A 676 25.74 12.90 35.34
CA LYS A 676 24.83 13.22 36.45
C LYS A 676 23.37 12.96 36.11
N LEU A 677 23.02 12.67 34.84
CA LEU A 677 21.67 12.33 34.43
C LEU A 677 21.24 11.01 35.06
N ARG A 678 19.95 10.90 35.37
CA ARG A 678 19.28 9.71 35.91
C ARG A 678 17.97 9.52 35.17
N PHE A 679 17.58 8.28 34.90
CA PHE A 679 16.31 7.98 34.27
C PHE A 679 15.15 8.31 35.19
N THR A 680 14.11 8.90 34.63
CA THR A 680 12.88 9.31 35.31
C THR A 680 11.95 8.11 35.56
N LEU A 681 10.73 8.39 36.04
CA LEU A 681 9.73 7.39 36.32
C LEU A 681 9.30 6.65 35.03
N PRO A 682 9.43 5.31 34.98
CA PRO A 682 8.98 4.59 33.79
C PRO A 682 7.46 4.44 33.80
N ARG A 683 6.85 4.49 32.59
CA ARG A 683 5.42 4.22 32.38
C ARG A 683 4.51 5.11 33.18
N ALA A 684 4.82 6.38 33.23
CA ALA A 684 3.98 7.40 33.82
C ALA A 684 2.86 7.81 32.84
N GLY A 685 1.63 8.00 33.33
CA GLY A 685 0.50 8.38 32.50
C GLY A 685 -0.12 7.23 31.70
N ASP A 686 -1.07 7.58 30.82
CA ASP A 686 -1.92 6.63 30.08
C ASP A 686 -1.50 6.44 28.61
N ASN A 687 -0.60 7.27 28.08
CA ASN A 687 -0.13 7.22 26.70
C ASN A 687 1.34 6.81 26.65
N ARG A 688 1.58 5.65 26.03
CA ARG A 688 2.90 5.05 25.88
C ARG A 688 3.86 5.86 24.99
N ALA A 689 3.33 6.65 24.10
CA ALA A 689 4.11 7.57 23.25
C ALA A 689 4.58 8.84 23.98
N HIS A 690 4.20 9.02 25.22
CA HIS A 690 4.57 10.18 26.03
C HIS A 690 5.37 9.79 27.30
N ASP A 691 5.58 8.51 27.57
CA ASP A 691 6.20 8.08 28.83
C ASP A 691 7.61 7.48 28.63
N SER A 692 8.42 7.50 29.68
CA SER A 692 9.71 6.81 29.68
C SER A 692 9.54 5.31 29.83
N ASN A 693 10.25 4.51 29.03
CA ASN A 693 10.23 3.04 29.09
C ASN A 693 11.39 2.46 29.90
N VAL A 694 12.37 3.28 30.25
CA VAL A 694 13.61 2.81 30.85
C VAL A 694 13.42 2.55 32.35
N THR A 695 13.68 1.34 32.79
CA THR A 695 13.78 1.03 34.20
C THR A 695 15.09 1.60 34.77
N PRO A 696 15.06 2.53 35.75
CA PRO A 696 16.26 3.12 36.31
C PRO A 696 17.22 2.08 36.88
N PRO A 697 18.52 2.11 36.53
CA PRO A 697 19.49 1.19 37.09
C PRO A 697 19.70 1.46 38.59
N LYS A 698 19.77 0.41 39.39
CA LYS A 698 19.98 0.54 40.86
C LYS A 698 21.43 0.62 41.28
N THR A 699 22.35 0.17 40.40
CA THR A 699 23.79 0.10 40.65
C THR A 699 24.55 0.33 39.34
N GLY A 700 25.83 0.62 39.41
CA GLY A 700 26.68 0.84 38.18
C GLY A 700 26.60 2.27 37.68
N ARG A 701 26.70 2.42 36.34
CA ARG A 701 26.54 3.74 35.67
C ARG A 701 25.05 4.08 35.64
N LEU A 702 24.63 5.03 36.46
CA LEU A 702 23.21 5.39 36.59
C LEU A 702 22.65 6.19 35.42
N CYS A 703 23.49 6.60 34.47
CA CYS A 703 23.15 7.18 33.17
C CYS A 703 23.19 6.14 32.00
N ASP A 704 23.22 4.84 32.32
CA ASP A 704 23.16 3.72 31.37
C ASP A 704 21.95 2.84 31.75
N GLY A 705 20.89 2.88 30.99
CA GLY A 705 19.63 2.23 31.28
C GLY A 705 19.15 1.33 30.12
N GLN A 706 18.15 0.49 30.39
CA GLN A 706 17.65 -0.47 29.44
C GLN A 706 16.14 -0.52 29.40
N ALA A 707 15.58 -0.70 28.19
CA ALA A 707 14.17 -0.96 27.94
C ALA A 707 14.02 -2.25 27.09
N PRO A 708 13.34 -3.30 27.58
CA PRO A 708 13.01 -4.45 26.77
C PRO A 708 11.88 -4.12 25.81
N VAL A 709 12.01 -4.56 24.55
CA VAL A 709 11.03 -4.38 23.48
C VAL A 709 10.76 -5.68 22.75
N THR A 710 9.53 -5.88 22.29
CA THR A 710 9.19 -6.89 21.27
C THR A 710 8.93 -6.12 19.98
N ALA A 711 9.72 -6.39 18.94
CA ALA A 711 9.51 -5.73 17.66
C ALA A 711 8.11 -6.03 17.10
N PRO A 712 7.52 -5.12 16.32
CA PRO A 712 6.25 -5.35 15.64
C PRO A 712 6.26 -6.68 14.86
N ASP A 713 5.14 -7.38 14.81
CA ASP A 713 5.01 -8.70 14.18
C ASP A 713 4.50 -8.65 12.73
N LYS A 714 3.93 -7.52 12.31
CA LYS A 714 3.41 -7.33 10.95
C LYS A 714 4.32 -6.46 10.10
N PRO A 715 4.47 -6.77 8.81
CA PRO A 715 5.25 -5.94 7.88
C PRO A 715 4.81 -4.48 7.90
N GLY A 716 5.80 -3.58 7.95
CA GLY A 716 5.60 -2.14 7.89
C GLY A 716 5.03 -1.48 9.14
N GLU A 717 4.83 -2.22 10.23
CA GLU A 717 4.47 -1.62 11.50
C GLU A 717 5.71 -0.99 12.17
N VAL A 718 5.49 0.12 12.85
CA VAL A 718 6.50 0.82 13.64
C VAL A 718 6.09 0.88 15.11
N ASP A 719 7.04 0.75 16.03
CA ASP A 719 6.85 1.00 17.47
C ASP A 719 7.80 2.10 17.92
N HIS A 720 7.27 3.30 18.04
CA HIS A 720 8.00 4.48 18.46
C HIS A 720 7.54 4.98 19.82
N THR A 721 7.31 4.04 20.70
CA THR A 721 7.00 4.27 22.11
C THR A 721 8.13 3.82 23.03
N ILE A 722 9.37 3.70 22.50
CA ILE A 722 10.51 3.24 23.31
C ILE A 722 11.37 4.44 23.69
N ASP A 723 10.94 5.16 24.68
CA ASP A 723 11.42 6.48 25.06
C ASP A 723 12.20 6.48 26.35
N ALA A 724 13.10 7.48 26.55
CA ALA A 724 13.92 7.63 27.73
C ALA A 724 13.90 9.07 28.25
N GLY A 725 13.13 9.31 29.29
CA GLY A 725 13.19 10.54 30.04
C GLY A 725 14.31 10.51 31.10
N VAL A 726 15.03 11.62 31.27
CA VAL A 726 16.08 11.73 32.28
C VAL A 726 16.01 13.06 33.03
N TYR A 727 16.52 13.09 34.23
CA TYR A 727 16.56 14.26 35.12
C TYR A 727 17.88 14.39 35.86
N ILE A 728 18.13 15.54 36.52
CA ILE A 728 19.26 15.72 37.42
C ILE A 728 18.90 15.35 38.85
N HIS A 729 19.56 14.35 39.38
CA HIS A 729 19.41 14.02 40.79
C HIS A 729 20.08 15.11 41.68
N LYS A 730 19.29 15.98 42.29
CA LYS A 730 19.77 16.91 43.31
C LYS A 730 20.09 16.11 44.56
N ALA A 731 21.37 15.98 44.88
CA ALA A 731 21.76 15.36 46.17
C ALA A 731 21.08 16.13 47.32
N LYS A 732 20.35 15.41 48.16
CA LYS A 732 19.81 16.01 49.41
C LYS A 732 20.96 16.67 50.17
N PRO A 733 20.86 17.96 50.56
CA PRO A 733 21.88 18.60 51.38
C PRO A 733 22.23 17.71 52.58
N PRO A 734 23.47 17.52 52.93
CA PRO A 734 23.84 16.74 54.08
C PRO A 734 23.07 17.28 55.29
N THR A 735 22.35 16.42 55.99
CA THR A 735 21.69 16.77 57.25
C THR A 735 22.76 17.37 58.15
N PRO A 736 22.57 18.60 58.62
CA PRO A 736 23.61 19.19 59.47
C PRO A 736 23.87 18.25 60.66
N THR A 737 25.13 17.86 60.81
CA THR A 737 25.60 17.09 61.96
C THR A 737 25.25 17.89 63.24
N PRO A 738 24.51 17.29 64.16
CA PRO A 738 24.13 17.98 65.38
C PRO A 738 25.45 18.44 66.13
N THR A 739 25.59 19.75 66.28
CA THR A 739 26.69 20.36 67.06
C THR A 739 26.58 19.80 68.44
N PRO A 740 27.70 19.31 69.10
CA PRO A 740 27.67 18.82 70.44
C PRO A 740 27.39 19.98 71.37
N THR A 741 26.31 19.92 72.16
CA THR A 741 25.96 20.83 73.26
C THR A 741 26.97 20.70 74.40
N PRO A 742 27.55 21.81 74.98
CA PRO A 742 28.44 21.72 76.06
C PRO A 742 27.74 21.18 77.30
N SER A 743 28.42 20.25 77.97
CA SER A 743 28.04 19.67 79.28
C SER A 743 28.03 20.74 80.34
N SER A 744 26.93 20.96 81.03
CA SER A 744 26.94 21.68 82.31
C SER A 744 26.56 20.72 83.45
N SER A 745 27.37 20.70 84.47
CA SER A 745 27.46 19.93 85.71
C SER A 745 26.15 19.93 86.49
N GLU A 746 25.92 18.80 87.19
CA GLU A 746 25.05 18.54 88.33
C GLU A 746 25.39 19.34 89.56
N PRO A 747 24.46 19.52 90.50
CA PRO A 747 24.34 18.62 91.66
C PRO A 747 22.89 18.54 92.25
N PRO A 748 22.67 17.90 93.43
CA PRO A 748 22.16 16.53 93.52
C PRO A 748 20.78 16.36 94.28
N SER A 749 20.23 15.21 94.08
CA SER A 749 19.33 14.38 94.92
C SER A 749 18.26 14.97 95.89
N HIS A 750 17.05 14.45 95.69
CA HIS A 750 16.30 13.81 96.86
C HIS A 750 15.14 12.94 96.23
N GLU A 751 15.18 11.64 96.59
CA GLU A 751 14.09 10.67 96.59
C GLU A 751 13.40 10.75 97.96
N PRO A 752 12.29 10.05 98.31
CA PRO A 752 11.31 9.16 97.61
C PRO A 752 9.84 9.47 97.99
N PRO A 753 8.83 8.57 98.06
CA PRO A 753 8.73 7.19 97.60
C PRO A 753 7.46 6.86 96.84
N ALA A 754 7.41 5.60 96.39
CA ALA A 754 6.47 4.84 95.71
C ALA A 754 4.99 4.76 96.17
N SER A 755 4.05 4.49 95.30
CA SER A 755 3.00 3.55 95.56
C SER A 755 2.37 3.10 94.23
N GLU A 756 2.32 1.77 94.21
CA GLU A 756 1.68 0.96 93.10
C GLU A 756 0.16 0.80 93.36
N PRO A 757 -0.55 -0.03 92.50
CA PRO A 757 -1.74 0.30 91.69
C PRO A 757 -3.02 -0.25 92.30
N PRO A 758 -4.13 -0.27 91.63
CA PRO A 758 -4.70 -1.48 90.98
C PRO A 758 -5.64 -1.35 89.79
N ASN A 759 -5.54 -2.42 88.98
CA ASN A 759 -6.57 -3.26 88.36
C ASN A 759 -7.89 -2.70 87.82
N HIS A 760 -8.07 -3.01 86.53
CA HIS A 760 -9.26 -3.53 85.81
C HIS A 760 -10.63 -3.64 86.53
N PRO A 761 -11.82 -3.68 85.80
CA PRO A 761 -12.12 -4.41 84.59
C PRO A 761 -13.09 -3.70 83.57
N GLY A 762 -13.24 -4.28 82.37
CA GLY A 762 -14.36 -3.98 81.49
C GLY A 762 -15.69 -4.57 82.09
N PRO A 763 -16.79 -4.34 81.47
CA PRO A 763 -17.23 -5.17 80.29
C PRO A 763 -18.18 -4.47 79.34
N GLN A 764 -18.20 -5.06 78.09
CA GLN A 764 -19.31 -5.62 77.37
C GLN A 764 -20.60 -4.84 77.11
N SER A 765 -21.05 -5.09 75.88
CA SER A 765 -22.37 -5.38 75.31
C SER A 765 -23.18 -4.16 74.86
N GLY A 766 -23.87 -4.27 73.83
CA GLY A 766 -24.60 -5.19 73.08
C GLY A 766 -25.32 -4.45 71.95
N GLY A 767 -25.56 -5.04 70.88
CA GLY A 767 -26.73 -5.85 70.57
C GLY A 767 -27.65 -5.01 69.69
N GLY A 768 -28.06 -5.48 68.63
CA GLY A 768 -28.97 -6.39 68.07
C GLY A 768 -29.37 -6.03 66.72
N SER A 769 -29.34 -7.00 65.92
CA SER A 769 -30.43 -7.80 65.37
C SER A 769 -31.39 -7.11 64.42
N GLY A 770 -31.55 -7.74 63.21
CA GLY A 770 -32.71 -8.38 62.74
C GLY A 770 -32.60 -8.59 61.24
N THR A 771 -32.40 -9.82 60.82
CA THR A 771 -33.33 -10.82 60.28
C THR A 771 -34.10 -10.33 59.09
N GLY A 772 -34.05 -11.02 58.01
CA GLY A 772 -34.47 -12.24 57.46
C GLY A 772 -34.42 -12.15 55.93
N GLY A 773 -34.15 -13.11 55.20
CA GLY A 773 -34.67 -14.43 55.17
C GLY A 773 -35.33 -14.65 53.81
N GLY A 774 -34.94 -15.71 53.07
CA GLY A 774 -35.74 -16.16 51.96
C GLY A 774 -35.01 -16.72 50.76
N SER A 775 -34.77 -17.96 50.81
CA SER A 775 -34.42 -19.00 49.86
C SER A 775 -35.17 -18.97 48.53
N GLY A 776 -34.55 -19.48 47.48
CA GLY A 776 -35.22 -19.94 46.28
C GLY A 776 -34.27 -20.39 45.18
N THR A 777 -34.02 -21.65 45.24
CA THR A 777 -33.48 -22.61 44.26
C THR A 777 -33.69 -22.36 42.78
N GLY A 778 -32.72 -22.76 41.97
CA GLY A 778 -32.98 -23.51 40.72
C GLY A 778 -32.31 -23.04 39.46
N GLY A 779 -31.37 -23.83 38.93
CA GLY A 779 -31.39 -24.34 37.55
C GLY A 779 -30.48 -23.71 36.57
N GLU A 780 -29.36 -24.38 36.36
CA GLU A 780 -28.67 -24.80 35.15
C GLU A 780 -28.54 -23.90 33.89
N SER A 781 -27.30 -23.90 33.48
CA SER A 781 -26.70 -24.06 32.15
C SER A 781 -26.86 -22.91 31.15
N GLY A 782 -25.68 -22.46 30.66
CA GLY A 782 -25.62 -21.69 29.42
C GLY A 782 -24.28 -21.03 29.21
N THR A 783 -23.38 -21.71 28.56
CA THR A 783 -22.13 -21.25 27.96
C THR A 783 -22.30 -19.99 27.17
N GLY A 784 -21.41 -19.00 27.36
CA GLY A 784 -21.31 -17.81 26.52
C GLY A 784 -20.07 -17.03 26.82
N GLY A 785 -19.02 -17.25 26.02
CA GLY A 785 -17.76 -16.54 26.13
C GLY A 785 -17.94 -15.06 25.81
N GLY A 786 -17.54 -14.22 26.72
CA GLY A 786 -17.35 -12.79 26.53
C GLY A 786 -15.95 -12.50 26.11
N SER A 787 -15.76 -12.19 24.84
CA SER A 787 -14.53 -11.60 24.32
C SER A 787 -14.44 -10.15 24.75
N GLY A 788 -13.52 -9.87 25.63
CA GLY A 788 -13.10 -8.52 25.94
C GLY A 788 -12.23 -8.02 24.80
N SER A 789 -12.72 -7.08 24.02
CA SER A 789 -11.92 -6.34 23.06
C SER A 789 -11.03 -5.36 23.80
N GLY A 790 -9.75 -5.70 23.93
CA GLY A 790 -8.72 -4.75 24.29
C GLY A 790 -8.43 -3.85 23.11
N GLY A 791 -8.67 -2.55 23.24
CA GLY A 791 -8.27 -1.55 22.27
C GLY A 791 -6.74 -1.47 22.18
N GLY A 792 -6.17 -1.82 21.04
CA GLY A 792 -4.79 -1.59 20.74
C GLY A 792 -4.54 -0.12 20.42
N GLY A 793 -3.76 0.56 21.25
CA GLY A 793 -3.26 1.90 20.95
C GLY A 793 -2.24 1.83 19.84
N GLY A 794 -2.46 2.65 18.79
CA GLY A 794 -1.55 2.80 17.68
C GLY A 794 -0.24 3.47 18.09
N SER A 795 0.82 2.99 17.55
CA SER A 795 2.18 3.41 17.83
C SER A 795 2.82 4.21 16.70
N LEU A 796 3.83 4.98 16.98
CA LEU A 796 4.24 6.16 16.25
C LEU A 796 5.73 6.22 15.87
N ALA A 797 6.03 6.90 14.87
CA ALA A 797 7.10 7.19 13.93
C ALA A 797 8.56 7.51 14.28
N ASN A 798 9.52 7.32 13.50
CA ASN A 798 10.64 8.05 12.87
C ASN A 798 12.04 7.42 12.82
N THR A 799 12.85 7.38 11.88
CA THR A 799 13.90 7.79 10.95
C THR A 799 14.92 6.75 10.55
N GLY A 800 15.77 6.98 9.58
CA GLY A 800 16.68 7.77 8.92
C GLY A 800 17.85 7.15 8.16
N THR A 801 18.46 7.94 7.41
CA THR A 801 19.27 7.84 6.21
C THR A 801 20.65 7.20 6.28
N SER A 802 21.03 6.41 5.25
CA SER A 802 22.37 6.42 4.63
C SER A 802 22.50 5.60 3.33
N GLY A 803 21.42 5.02 2.79
CA GLY A 803 21.44 4.21 1.54
C GLY A 803 21.17 4.96 0.23
N LEU A 804 20.52 6.11 0.26
CA LEU A 804 20.04 6.82 -0.94
C LEU A 804 21.10 7.60 -1.71
N LEU A 805 22.20 7.97 -1.09
CA LEU A 805 23.28 8.74 -1.74
C LEU A 805 24.04 7.95 -2.83
N LYS A 806 23.91 6.61 -2.88
CA LYS A 806 24.52 5.79 -3.93
C LYS A 806 23.64 5.63 -5.17
N ILE A 807 22.33 5.83 -5.06
CA ILE A 807 21.39 5.65 -6.18
C ILE A 807 21.27 6.93 -7.00
N ILE A 808 21.36 8.10 -6.36
CA ILE A 808 21.29 9.41 -7.05
C ILE A 808 22.56 9.67 -7.88
N SER A 809 23.71 9.13 -7.47
CA SER A 809 24.96 9.27 -8.24
C SER A 809 25.00 8.40 -9.50
N LEU A 810 24.20 7.34 -9.59
CA LEU A 810 24.15 6.48 -10.79
C LEU A 810 23.25 7.05 -11.88
N SER A 811 22.17 7.73 -11.52
CA SER A 811 21.26 8.37 -12.48
C SER A 811 21.87 9.63 -13.13
N ALA A 812 22.73 10.35 -12.41
CA ALA A 812 23.45 11.51 -12.97
C ALA A 812 24.57 11.10 -13.94
N LEU A 813 25.18 9.92 -13.78
CA LEU A 813 26.21 9.39 -14.68
C LEU A 813 25.62 8.84 -15.99
N LEU A 814 24.40 8.33 -15.99
CA LEU A 814 23.72 7.86 -17.23
C LEU A 814 23.23 9.02 -18.10
N ALA A 815 22.83 10.15 -17.53
CA ALA A 815 22.49 11.35 -18.29
C ALA A 815 23.71 12.03 -18.94
N GLY A 816 24.90 11.93 -18.32
CA GLY A 816 26.15 12.44 -18.88
C GLY A 816 26.70 11.62 -20.07
N ALA A 817 26.49 10.31 -20.07
CA ALA A 817 26.97 9.43 -21.14
C ALA A 817 26.12 9.55 -22.43
N GLY A 818 24.82 9.83 -22.32
CA GLY A 818 23.92 10.04 -23.46
C GLY A 818 24.26 11.29 -24.29
N ALA A 819 24.69 12.37 -23.66
CA ALA A 819 25.06 13.62 -24.33
C ALA A 819 26.42 13.54 -25.06
N ALA A 820 27.34 12.71 -24.61
CA ALA A 820 28.63 12.53 -25.28
C ALA A 820 28.55 11.67 -26.56
N ALA A 821 27.63 10.68 -26.59
CA ALA A 821 27.44 9.85 -27.77
C ALA A 821 26.75 10.58 -28.93
N ALA A 822 25.86 11.55 -28.63
CA ALA A 822 25.20 12.36 -29.66
C ALA A 822 26.14 13.37 -30.34
N PHE A 823 27.23 13.79 -29.69
CA PHE A 823 28.19 14.75 -30.25
C PHE A 823 29.23 14.09 -31.18
N VAL A 824 29.54 12.82 -31.02
CA VAL A 824 30.52 12.09 -31.84
C VAL A 824 29.92 11.64 -33.16
N THR A 825 28.62 11.34 -33.22
CA THR A 825 27.96 10.94 -34.48
C THR A 825 27.69 12.10 -35.43
N ARG A 826 27.62 13.34 -34.95
CA ARG A 826 27.40 14.53 -35.80
C ARG A 826 28.67 15.06 -36.53
N LYS A 827 29.86 14.66 -36.04
CA LYS A 827 31.14 15.07 -36.69
C LYS A 827 31.65 14.14 -37.79
N ARG A 828 31.02 12.98 -37.99
CA ARG A 828 31.43 12.05 -39.06
C ARG A 828 30.64 12.14 -40.39
N ARG A 829 29.64 13.03 -40.50
CA ARG A 829 28.84 13.22 -41.73
C ARG A 829 29.15 14.50 -42.51
N ALA A 830 30.18 15.26 -42.17
CA ALA A 830 30.57 16.50 -42.84
C ALA A 830 31.91 16.40 -43.63
N GLY A 831 32.24 15.23 -44.10
CA GLY A 831 33.49 15.06 -44.84
C GLY A 831 33.39 13.98 -45.91
N GLN A 832 32.48 14.13 -46.86
CA GLN A 832 32.55 13.57 -48.21
C GLN A 832 31.50 14.28 -49.07
N HIS A 833 31.89 15.34 -49.63
CA HIS A 833 31.77 15.87 -50.96
C HIS A 833 32.49 17.18 -51.02
#